data_489e5ea47cb42569f17b161064576264
#
_entry.id   489e5ea47cb42569f17b161064576264
#
_cell.length_a   1.000
_cell.length_b   1.000
_cell.length_c   1.000
_cell.angle_alpha   90.00
_cell.angle_beta   90.00
_cell.angle_gamma   90.00
#
_symmetry.space_group_name_H-M   'P 1'
#
loop_
_entity.id
_entity.type
_entity.pdbx_description
1 polymer ?
#
loop_
_entity_poly.entity_id
_entity_poly.type
_entity_poly.pdbx_seq_one_letter_code
_entity_poly.pdbx_strand_id
1 'polypeptide(L)'
;MLCASLALVLPTAAWSQTPTNAESASTTSDEVVTLPQFTITETAANPYISRQALSASRVAMDIQDIPQSVSVVTNDFIKDSMGQRMLDAAKYITPVVESTLPIGGDRYTIRGFQVSHEFIDGMEISGADGYSMSIAPYNIERIEIIKGPNAILVPGGSPGGQFNPITKSPIMKDQGSVTLELAQYFTNAISTDINRIVSVDKGIAARLVAAYWDSEGYLKNHHRKGFMFAPSVAWQLSPAHKLIVKAEIMRNDEAQISGLPLDPSVGSTSYAMIAKNLPRDWSFGDGDLDNRHRETERVTVELLSTLGDHVTSRLQLAGNHVVREDVGGTGAAIIGAGATGSRNPNTGLFEPGKIWSVNQTGPIALATSTNVALQDPSTYVYQRNYGAVDLYYWEAHLRNDYAIKFEGESWKSTTITGLASNFSKVQFKSYAAQSRPNVPGTALDSITYPGYSYAQPTLPIRDPVTGVATPNGGNRTGVLEDLQFFVFESASFLSDRLLLSGGLSRYFGRLARTDNTGIGVPGLDPTAAAGPYYPTYSLSSNAVSWGVVIKPIKNISLFYGYNTSGGAMPGQLNAGGHAPNFRVQVGNQKEFGVKTTWLGGKLNASFAHFDIAQSNYPVPNSEYYTLVAQGLPVPADFPTTLYLNQVSKGWEFEGSYAVNTNLTIFGNYSKLEARQATGLRIRGTPDETAALYVDYRFTEGTLKGFGFNVGLDHKTDMVGENVSGYTTTKPLPGDVFVLQQPSFLVDGRLLVNFGLTYRAENWTARVQLNNALDEDYILAAGSRTSVIAGDPRNVRASVTYSF
;
A
#
# COMPACT_ATOMS: atom_id res chain seq x y z
N MET A 1 -31.92 -0.05 -3.03
CA MET A 1 -33.07 -0.92 -2.72
C MET A 1 -33.14 -2.00 -3.78
N LEU A 2 -32.60 -3.15 -3.45
CA LEU A 2 -32.96 -4.48 -3.97
C LEU A 2 -32.11 -5.50 -3.19
N CYS A 3 -32.55 -5.82 -1.95
CA CYS A 3 -32.07 -6.97 -1.21
C CYS A 3 -32.87 -8.18 -1.66
N ALA A 4 -32.24 -9.06 -2.44
CA ALA A 4 -32.77 -10.39 -2.69
C ALA A 4 -32.22 -11.32 -1.59
N SER A 5 -33.09 -11.73 -0.68
CA SER A 5 -32.80 -12.68 0.37
C SER A 5 -32.64 -14.07 -0.25
N LEU A 6 -31.42 -14.56 -0.29
CA LEU A 6 -31.13 -15.96 -0.64
C LEU A 6 -31.06 -16.78 0.67
N ALA A 7 -32.13 -17.46 1.00
CA ALA A 7 -32.17 -18.43 2.09
C ALA A 7 -31.47 -19.73 1.64
N LEU A 8 -30.29 -20.00 2.19
CA LEU A 8 -29.59 -21.26 2.03
C LEU A 8 -30.16 -22.28 3.03
N VAL A 9 -30.96 -23.24 2.55
CA VAL A 9 -31.38 -24.39 3.32
C VAL A 9 -30.25 -25.43 3.22
N LEU A 10 -29.58 -25.68 4.32
CA LEU A 10 -28.60 -26.76 4.46
C LEU A 10 -29.33 -28.05 4.89
N PRO A 11 -29.22 -29.18 4.17
CA PRO A 11 -29.69 -30.45 4.65
C PRO A 11 -28.70 -31.03 5.67
N THR A 12 -29.20 -31.37 6.83
CA THR A 12 -28.51 -32.18 7.85
C THR A 12 -28.39 -33.62 7.37
N ALA A 13 -27.23 -34.06 6.95
CA ALA A 13 -26.91 -35.46 6.71
C ALA A 13 -26.19 -36.04 7.91
N ALA A 14 -26.81 -37.11 8.47
CA ALA A 14 -26.26 -37.86 9.58
C ALA A 14 -25.03 -38.67 9.15
N TRP A 15 -24.04 -38.71 10.00
CA TRP A 15 -22.77 -39.42 9.81
C TRP A 15 -22.96 -40.90 10.20
N SER A 16 -22.67 -41.80 9.26
CA SER A 16 -22.41 -43.19 9.52
C SER A 16 -21.05 -43.56 8.93
N GLN A 17 -20.09 -43.91 9.76
CA GLN A 17 -18.80 -44.43 9.37
C GLN A 17 -18.85 -45.95 9.27
N THR A 18 -18.39 -46.50 8.15
CA THR A 18 -17.88 -47.86 8.08
C THR A 18 -16.64 -47.92 7.22
N PRO A 19 -15.52 -48.48 7.66
CA PRO A 19 -14.32 -48.55 6.84
C PRO A 19 -14.39 -49.83 6.00
N THR A 20 -14.19 -49.68 4.70
CA THR A 20 -13.94 -50.82 3.80
C THR A 20 -12.63 -50.62 3.08
N ASN A 21 -11.71 -51.55 3.29
CA ASN A 21 -10.54 -51.74 2.46
C ASN A 21 -10.93 -52.00 1.01
N ALA A 22 -10.36 -51.30 0.07
CA ALA A 22 -10.41 -51.66 -1.34
C ALA A 22 -9.04 -51.46 -1.99
N GLU A 23 -8.62 -52.49 -2.64
CA GLU A 23 -7.43 -52.68 -3.42
C GLU A 23 -7.23 -51.62 -4.50
N SER A 24 -5.97 -51.35 -4.78
CA SER A 24 -5.47 -50.50 -5.87
C SER A 24 -5.95 -50.98 -7.25
N ALA A 25 -6.85 -50.23 -7.83
CA ALA A 25 -7.09 -50.27 -9.30
C ALA A 25 -6.47 -49.00 -9.87
N SER A 26 -5.49 -49.16 -10.75
CA SER A 26 -4.94 -48.10 -11.57
C SER A 26 -6.01 -47.59 -12.53
N THR A 27 -6.67 -46.51 -12.19
CA THR A 27 -7.49 -45.74 -13.12
C THR A 27 -6.66 -44.62 -13.69
N THR A 28 -6.55 -44.57 -15.01
CA THR A 28 -6.11 -43.39 -15.76
C THR A 28 -6.79 -42.16 -15.22
N SER A 29 -6.03 -41.33 -14.57
CA SER A 29 -6.49 -39.99 -14.15
C SER A 29 -6.78 -39.21 -15.45
N ASP A 30 -8.04 -38.88 -15.66
CA ASP A 30 -8.38 -37.78 -16.55
C ASP A 30 -7.67 -36.52 -15.98
N GLU A 31 -6.61 -36.14 -16.65
CA GLU A 31 -5.79 -34.98 -16.33
C GLU A 31 -6.69 -33.75 -16.42
N VAL A 32 -7.07 -33.20 -15.30
CA VAL A 32 -7.75 -31.90 -15.25
C VAL A 32 -6.83 -30.91 -15.97
N VAL A 33 -7.20 -30.50 -17.17
CA VAL A 33 -6.43 -29.56 -17.97
C VAL A 33 -6.30 -28.26 -17.19
N THR A 34 -5.21 -28.12 -16.48
CA THR A 34 -4.80 -26.84 -15.93
C THR A 34 -4.30 -26.00 -17.09
N LEU A 35 -4.79 -24.76 -17.20
CA LEU A 35 -4.28 -23.77 -18.16
C LEU A 35 -2.98 -23.17 -17.58
N PRO A 36 -1.81 -23.78 -17.86
CA PRO A 36 -0.58 -23.49 -17.10
C PRO A 36 -0.07 -22.07 -17.32
N GLN A 37 -0.59 -21.37 -18.32
CA GLN A 37 -0.12 -20.02 -18.67
C GLN A 37 -0.66 -18.94 -17.74
N PHE A 38 -1.86 -19.09 -17.22
CA PHE A 38 -2.48 -18.13 -16.31
C PHE A 38 -2.59 -18.66 -14.87
N THR A 39 -1.94 -19.78 -14.57
CA THR A 39 -1.99 -20.41 -13.25
C THR A 39 -0.58 -20.82 -12.85
N ILE A 40 -0.20 -20.54 -11.62
CA ILE A 40 1.06 -21.08 -11.05
C ILE A 40 0.79 -22.53 -10.68
N THR A 41 1.52 -23.45 -11.31
CA THR A 41 1.37 -24.91 -11.12
C THR A 41 2.54 -25.52 -10.36
N GLU A 42 3.50 -24.69 -9.94
CA GLU A 42 4.70 -25.17 -9.27
C GLU A 42 4.41 -25.75 -7.90
N THR A 43 4.82 -27.00 -7.67
CA THR A 43 4.92 -27.57 -6.33
C THR A 43 6.26 -27.14 -5.75
N ALA A 44 6.27 -26.10 -4.94
CA ALA A 44 7.49 -25.59 -4.35
C ALA A 44 8.13 -26.64 -3.42
N ALA A 45 9.45 -26.80 -3.53
CA ALA A 45 10.24 -27.65 -2.62
C ALA A 45 10.18 -27.15 -1.15
N ASN A 46 9.77 -25.90 -0.95
CA ASN A 46 9.58 -25.27 0.35
C ASN A 46 8.35 -24.34 0.24
N PRO A 47 7.39 -24.39 1.21
CA PRO A 47 6.16 -23.63 1.17
C PRO A 47 6.38 -22.10 1.22
N TYR A 48 7.57 -21.65 1.61
CA TYR A 48 7.90 -20.23 1.69
C TYR A 48 8.53 -19.66 0.41
N ILE A 49 8.89 -20.50 -0.55
CA ILE A 49 9.62 -20.10 -1.76
C ILE A 49 8.75 -20.35 -2.99
N SER A 50 8.48 -19.31 -3.77
CA SER A 50 7.90 -19.44 -5.10
C SER A 50 8.95 -19.10 -6.16
N ARG A 51 8.97 -19.86 -7.24
CA ARG A 51 9.86 -19.65 -8.40
C ARG A 51 9.16 -18.99 -9.56
N GLN A 52 7.84 -18.90 -9.53
CA GLN A 52 7.03 -18.32 -10.58
C GLN A 52 6.28 -17.08 -10.13
N ALA A 53 6.08 -16.15 -11.06
CA ALA A 53 5.24 -14.99 -10.89
C ALA A 53 4.36 -14.76 -12.11
N LEU A 54 3.16 -14.19 -11.91
CA LEU A 54 2.21 -13.81 -12.96
C LEU A 54 2.28 -12.33 -13.30
N SER A 55 2.50 -11.49 -12.29
CA SER A 55 2.31 -10.05 -12.40
C SER A 55 3.34 -9.37 -13.30
N ALA A 56 4.52 -9.97 -13.46
CA ALA A 56 5.58 -9.39 -14.28
C ALA A 56 5.38 -9.56 -15.79
N SER A 57 4.54 -10.51 -16.21
CA SER A 57 4.34 -10.86 -17.62
C SER A 57 2.89 -11.16 -17.99
N ARG A 58 1.96 -11.10 -17.01
CA ARG A 58 0.55 -11.52 -17.11
C ARG A 58 0.35 -13.03 -17.37
N VAL A 59 1.42 -13.78 -17.52
CA VAL A 59 1.45 -15.26 -17.59
C VAL A 59 2.45 -15.80 -16.57
N ALA A 60 2.29 -17.07 -16.19
CA ALA A 60 3.23 -17.72 -15.27
C ALA A 60 4.61 -17.85 -15.92
N MET A 61 5.60 -17.17 -15.37
CA MET A 61 6.99 -17.23 -15.80
C MET A 61 7.91 -17.55 -14.60
N ASP A 62 8.96 -18.31 -14.86
CA ASP A 62 10.02 -18.49 -13.87
C ASP A 62 10.71 -17.15 -13.62
N ILE A 63 10.91 -16.81 -12.34
CA ILE A 63 11.52 -15.54 -11.92
C ILE A 63 12.93 -15.38 -12.52
N GLN A 64 13.63 -16.49 -12.79
CA GLN A 64 14.92 -16.48 -13.47
C GLN A 64 14.87 -16.01 -14.93
N ASP A 65 13.71 -16.09 -15.55
CA ASP A 65 13.52 -15.76 -16.97
C ASP A 65 13.03 -14.32 -17.19
N ILE A 66 12.73 -13.62 -16.10
CA ILE A 66 12.22 -12.25 -16.14
C ILE A 66 13.41 -11.28 -16.04
N PRO A 67 13.64 -10.37 -17.04
CA PRO A 67 14.73 -9.40 -17.02
C PRO A 67 14.43 -8.19 -16.11
N GLN A 68 13.84 -8.44 -14.95
CA GLN A 68 13.47 -7.46 -13.92
C GLN A 68 13.43 -8.16 -12.56
N SER A 69 13.67 -7.43 -11.48
CA SER A 69 13.52 -7.96 -10.13
C SER A 69 12.06 -8.17 -9.76
N VAL A 70 11.75 -9.38 -9.35
CA VAL A 70 10.42 -9.80 -8.90
C VAL A 70 10.56 -10.65 -7.65
N SER A 71 9.72 -10.41 -6.65
CA SER A 71 9.72 -11.14 -5.38
C SER A 71 8.30 -11.64 -5.08
N VAL A 72 8.20 -12.80 -4.46
CA VAL A 72 6.91 -13.43 -4.11
C VAL A 72 6.90 -13.79 -2.64
N VAL A 73 5.87 -13.35 -1.93
CA VAL A 73 5.59 -13.68 -0.53
C VAL A 73 4.44 -14.68 -0.51
N THR A 74 4.68 -15.88 -0.04
CA THR A 74 3.68 -16.95 -0.05
C THR A 74 2.69 -16.85 1.13
N ASN A 75 1.51 -17.47 1.00
CA ASN A 75 0.50 -17.52 2.06
C ASN A 75 1.06 -18.18 3.35
N ASP A 76 1.85 -19.25 3.21
CA ASP A 76 2.41 -19.94 4.36
C ASP A 76 3.38 -19.04 5.13
N PHE A 77 4.17 -18.22 4.42
CA PHE A 77 5.04 -17.25 5.07
C PHE A 77 4.25 -16.10 5.74
N ILE A 78 3.18 -15.59 5.11
CA ILE A 78 2.29 -14.59 5.69
C ILE A 78 1.70 -15.12 7.01
N LYS A 79 1.21 -16.36 7.03
CA LYS A 79 0.64 -17.00 8.25
C LYS A 79 1.69 -17.21 9.34
N ASP A 80 2.87 -17.71 8.98
CA ASP A 80 3.89 -18.08 9.95
C ASP A 80 4.66 -16.87 10.51
N SER A 81 4.76 -15.78 9.76
CA SER A 81 5.28 -14.50 10.25
C SER A 81 4.34 -13.76 11.20
N MET A 82 3.06 -14.18 11.27
CA MET A 82 2.01 -13.58 12.10
C MET A 82 1.90 -12.05 11.93
N GLY A 83 2.23 -11.52 10.75
CA GLY A 83 2.09 -10.10 10.42
C GLY A 83 0.63 -9.68 10.36
N GLN A 84 0.32 -8.49 10.86
CA GLN A 84 -1.03 -7.90 10.75
C GLN A 84 -1.26 -7.26 9.38
N ARG A 85 -0.19 -6.76 8.80
CA ARG A 85 -0.17 -6.11 7.49
C ARG A 85 0.65 -6.95 6.53
N MET A 86 0.35 -6.83 5.27
CA MET A 86 1.11 -7.52 4.22
C MET A 86 2.60 -7.13 4.23
N LEU A 87 2.91 -5.89 4.60
CA LEU A 87 4.28 -5.40 4.73
C LEU A 87 5.09 -6.15 5.79
N ASP A 88 4.45 -6.61 6.87
CA ASP A 88 5.14 -7.27 7.97
C ASP A 88 5.81 -8.60 7.54
N ALA A 89 5.23 -9.27 6.53
CA ALA A 89 5.86 -10.42 5.89
C ALA A 89 6.79 -9.99 4.73
N ALA A 90 6.34 -9.06 3.87
CA ALA A 90 7.07 -8.67 2.66
C ALA A 90 8.48 -8.15 2.94
N LYS A 91 8.69 -7.41 4.04
CA LYS A 91 9.99 -6.82 4.42
C LYS A 91 11.12 -7.84 4.59
N TYR A 92 10.82 -9.09 4.93
CA TYR A 92 11.83 -10.16 5.06
C TYR A 92 12.24 -10.75 3.71
N ILE A 93 11.38 -10.65 2.71
CA ILE A 93 11.61 -11.21 1.38
C ILE A 93 12.27 -10.19 0.46
N THR A 94 11.84 -8.92 0.53
CA THR A 94 12.29 -7.86 -0.37
C THR A 94 12.40 -6.52 0.35
N PRO A 95 13.33 -5.62 -0.06
CA PRO A 95 13.49 -4.31 0.56
C PRO A 95 12.31 -3.39 0.22
N VAL A 96 11.28 -3.42 1.05
CA VAL A 96 10.14 -2.51 1.05
C VAL A 96 10.03 -1.81 2.39
N VAL A 97 9.61 -0.56 2.39
CA VAL A 97 9.45 0.23 3.62
C VAL A 97 8.06 0.84 3.70
N GLU A 98 7.66 1.24 4.90
CA GLU A 98 6.41 1.96 5.11
C GLU A 98 6.42 3.29 4.34
N SER A 99 5.25 3.70 3.86
CA SER A 99 5.07 5.04 3.33
C SER A 99 5.15 6.09 4.46
N THR A 100 5.48 7.31 4.09
CA THR A 100 5.54 8.46 5.00
C THR A 100 4.21 8.79 5.68
N LEU A 101 3.10 8.34 5.10
CA LEU A 101 1.75 8.55 5.62
C LEU A 101 0.96 7.25 5.52
N PRO A 102 0.94 6.40 6.53
CA PRO A 102 0.08 5.22 6.58
C PRO A 102 -1.40 5.60 6.85
N ILE A 103 -1.81 6.79 6.42
CA ILE A 103 -3.19 7.25 6.52
C ILE A 103 -3.96 6.62 5.37
N GLY A 104 -4.87 5.76 5.69
CA GLY A 104 -5.84 5.29 4.73
C GLY A 104 -5.64 3.90 4.15
N GLY A 105 -4.63 3.15 4.53
CA GLY A 105 -4.37 1.79 4.07
C GLY A 105 -2.89 1.45 4.06
N ASP A 106 -2.57 0.26 3.60
CA ASP A 106 -1.18 -0.17 3.47
C ASP A 106 -0.53 0.54 2.27
N ARG A 107 0.34 1.48 2.54
CA ARG A 107 1.15 2.15 1.52
C ARG A 107 2.60 1.79 1.66
N TYR A 108 3.25 1.57 0.54
CA TYR A 108 4.63 1.07 0.49
C TYR A 108 5.53 2.04 -0.27
N THR A 109 6.79 2.04 0.09
CA THR A 109 7.86 2.69 -0.68
C THR A 109 8.80 1.61 -1.19
N ILE A 110 9.02 1.57 -2.50
CA ILE A 110 9.92 0.66 -3.18
C ILE A 110 10.94 1.49 -3.93
N ARG A 111 12.24 1.21 -3.74
CA ARG A 111 13.33 1.94 -4.40
C ARG A 111 13.24 3.47 -4.29
N GLY A 112 12.74 3.98 -3.16
CA GLY A 112 12.59 5.41 -2.90
C GLY A 112 11.33 6.07 -3.47
N PHE A 113 10.50 5.36 -4.19
CA PHE A 113 9.23 5.87 -4.70
C PHE A 113 8.05 5.27 -3.97
N GLN A 114 7.11 6.10 -3.57
CA GLN A 114 5.87 5.64 -2.97
C GLN A 114 5.04 4.91 -4.02
N VAL A 115 4.58 3.71 -3.69
CA VAL A 115 3.58 2.99 -4.47
C VAL A 115 2.22 3.57 -4.14
N SER A 116 1.67 4.32 -5.08
CA SER A 116 0.42 5.06 -4.92
C SER A 116 -0.81 4.35 -5.49
N HIS A 117 -0.57 3.29 -6.27
CA HIS A 117 -1.61 2.52 -6.90
C HIS A 117 -1.65 1.12 -6.29
N GLU A 118 -2.84 0.69 -5.93
CA GLU A 118 -3.07 -0.64 -5.36
C GLU A 118 -3.59 -1.58 -6.43
N PHE A 119 -3.18 -2.84 -6.32
CA PHE A 119 -3.58 -3.89 -7.23
C PHE A 119 -4.11 -5.07 -6.44
N ILE A 120 -5.10 -5.75 -6.97
CA ILE A 120 -5.55 -7.06 -6.51
C ILE A 120 -5.82 -7.92 -7.74
N ASP A 121 -5.30 -9.14 -7.74
CA ASP A 121 -5.43 -10.07 -8.87
C ASP A 121 -4.97 -9.46 -10.22
N GLY A 122 -4.02 -8.51 -10.17
CA GLY A 122 -3.45 -7.82 -11.32
C GLY A 122 -4.33 -6.70 -11.89
N MET A 123 -5.42 -6.33 -11.22
CA MET A 123 -6.26 -5.20 -11.59
C MET A 123 -6.02 -4.03 -10.63
N GLU A 124 -5.94 -2.84 -11.17
CA GLU A 124 -5.84 -1.63 -10.37
C GLU A 124 -7.16 -1.36 -9.63
N ILE A 125 -7.07 -1.07 -8.34
CA ILE A 125 -8.23 -0.86 -7.46
C ILE A 125 -8.23 0.53 -6.80
N SER A 126 -7.34 1.40 -7.22
CA SER A 126 -7.27 2.76 -6.69
C SER A 126 -8.19 3.66 -7.49
N GLY A 127 -9.22 4.14 -6.87
CA GLY A 127 -10.09 5.14 -7.45
C GLY A 127 -9.35 6.42 -7.81
N ALA A 128 -10.01 7.30 -8.53
CA ALA A 128 -9.48 8.57 -9.05
C ALA A 128 -8.86 9.52 -7.99
N ASP A 129 -8.93 9.19 -6.72
CA ASP A 129 -8.40 9.97 -5.59
C ASP A 129 -7.11 9.41 -4.96
N GLY A 130 -6.66 8.23 -5.39
CA GLY A 130 -5.45 7.61 -4.82
C GLY A 130 -5.57 7.27 -3.32
N TYR A 131 -6.78 7.09 -2.81
CA TYR A 131 -7.02 6.62 -1.44
C TYR A 131 -7.06 5.11 -1.42
N SER A 132 -6.18 4.53 -0.62
CA SER A 132 -6.01 3.09 -0.54
C SER A 132 -7.19 2.39 0.11
N MET A 133 -7.58 1.26 -0.47
CA MET A 133 -8.47 0.30 0.20
C MET A 133 -7.72 -0.48 1.27
N SER A 134 -8.38 -0.83 2.34
CA SER A 134 -7.84 -1.78 3.31
C SER A 134 -7.95 -3.19 2.73
N ILE A 135 -6.85 -3.94 2.72
CA ILE A 135 -6.84 -5.34 2.29
C ILE A 135 -6.54 -6.20 3.50
N ALA A 136 -7.46 -7.09 3.85
CA ALA A 136 -7.24 -8.02 4.94
C ALA A 136 -6.37 -9.21 4.48
N PRO A 137 -5.34 -9.61 5.24
CA PRO A 137 -4.42 -10.68 4.82
C PRO A 137 -5.05 -12.07 4.74
N TYR A 138 -6.23 -12.27 5.28
CA TYR A 138 -6.87 -13.59 5.40
C TYR A 138 -7.22 -14.24 4.05
N ASN A 139 -7.57 -13.41 3.03
CA ASN A 139 -7.93 -13.91 1.69
C ASN A 139 -6.78 -13.82 0.68
N ILE A 140 -5.54 -13.68 1.13
CA ILE A 140 -4.37 -13.55 0.24
C ILE A 140 -3.70 -14.91 0.09
N GLU A 141 -3.54 -15.37 -1.16
CA GLU A 141 -2.79 -16.58 -1.54
C GLU A 141 -1.28 -16.30 -1.61
N ARG A 142 -0.90 -15.16 -2.17
CA ARG A 142 0.48 -14.67 -2.23
C ARG A 142 0.49 -13.18 -2.58
N ILE A 143 1.64 -12.56 -2.36
CA ILE A 143 1.89 -11.18 -2.78
C ILE A 143 3.02 -11.21 -3.81
N GLU A 144 2.78 -10.65 -4.99
CA GLU A 144 3.79 -10.49 -6.02
C GLU A 144 4.25 -9.03 -6.06
N ILE A 145 5.56 -8.82 -5.91
CA ILE A 145 6.17 -7.50 -5.85
C ILE A 145 7.10 -7.35 -7.04
N ILE A 146 6.75 -6.44 -7.95
CA ILE A 146 7.56 -6.09 -9.10
C ILE A 146 8.29 -4.80 -8.75
N LYS A 147 9.61 -4.78 -8.93
CA LYS A 147 10.42 -3.62 -8.62
C LYS A 147 10.78 -2.84 -9.86
N GLY A 148 10.49 -1.53 -9.84
CA GLY A 148 10.62 -0.65 -10.99
C GLY A 148 9.38 -0.60 -11.88
N PRO A 149 9.39 0.29 -12.90
CA PRO A 149 8.26 0.48 -13.81
C PRO A 149 7.88 -0.77 -14.58
N ASN A 150 6.58 -0.96 -14.82
CA ASN A 150 6.04 -2.04 -15.67
C ASN A 150 4.79 -1.59 -16.43
N ALA A 151 4.90 -0.47 -17.14
CA ALA A 151 3.73 0.17 -17.76
C ALA A 151 3.19 -0.55 -19.00
N ILE A 152 3.88 -1.54 -19.54
CA ILE A 152 3.31 -2.38 -20.59
C ILE A 152 2.13 -3.16 -20.04
N LEU A 153 2.29 -3.66 -18.83
CA LEU A 153 1.28 -4.50 -18.20
C LEU A 153 0.39 -3.72 -17.24
N VAL A 154 0.92 -2.59 -16.68
CA VAL A 154 0.25 -1.78 -15.68
C VAL A 154 0.52 -0.30 -15.95
N PRO A 155 -0.35 0.40 -16.68
CA PRO A 155 -0.10 1.78 -17.12
C PRO A 155 0.09 2.76 -15.99
N GLY A 156 -0.63 2.59 -14.89
CA GLY A 156 -0.62 3.47 -13.73
C GLY A 156 0.47 3.20 -12.70
N GLY A 157 1.36 2.24 -12.95
CA GLY A 157 2.36 1.79 -11.98
C GLY A 157 3.33 2.88 -11.54
N SER A 158 3.69 2.87 -10.24
CA SER A 158 4.72 3.72 -9.68
C SER A 158 6.09 3.46 -10.32
N PRO A 159 6.96 4.47 -10.48
CA PRO A 159 8.34 4.25 -10.90
C PRO A 159 9.12 3.28 -10.00
N GLY A 160 8.77 3.19 -8.72
CA GLY A 160 9.39 2.24 -7.78
C GLY A 160 8.97 0.80 -7.98
N GLY A 161 7.77 0.59 -8.48
CA GLY A 161 7.25 -0.76 -8.69
C GLY A 161 5.77 -0.93 -8.36
N GLN A 162 5.39 -2.17 -8.17
CA GLN A 162 4.01 -2.58 -7.93
C GLN A 162 3.95 -3.63 -6.81
N PHE A 163 2.94 -3.51 -5.99
CA PHE A 163 2.58 -4.47 -4.95
C PHE A 163 1.22 -5.08 -5.31
N ASN A 164 1.19 -6.38 -5.60
CA ASN A 164 0.00 -7.06 -6.12
C ASN A 164 -0.35 -8.30 -5.30
N PRO A 165 -1.25 -8.18 -4.32
CA PRO A 165 -1.86 -9.33 -3.65
C PRO A 165 -2.72 -10.15 -4.63
N ILE A 166 -2.57 -11.47 -4.58
CA ILE A 166 -3.37 -12.42 -5.31
C ILE A 166 -4.31 -13.11 -4.32
N THR A 167 -5.61 -13.04 -4.58
CA THR A 167 -6.62 -13.62 -3.70
C THR A 167 -6.75 -15.12 -3.90
N LYS A 168 -7.16 -15.81 -2.84
CA LYS A 168 -7.39 -17.25 -2.84
C LYS A 168 -8.45 -17.66 -3.85
N SER A 169 -8.25 -18.79 -4.52
CA SER A 169 -9.19 -19.40 -5.47
C SER A 169 -9.55 -20.82 -5.04
N PRO A 170 -10.73 -21.34 -5.43
CA PRO A 170 -11.08 -22.74 -5.21
C PRO A 170 -10.16 -23.68 -5.95
N ILE A 171 -9.81 -24.80 -5.31
CA ILE A 171 -9.01 -25.90 -5.84
C ILE A 171 -9.73 -27.22 -5.73
N MET A 172 -9.40 -28.20 -6.58
CA MET A 172 -9.97 -29.53 -6.56
C MET A 172 -9.34 -30.39 -5.42
N LYS A 173 -9.51 -29.93 -4.19
CA LYS A 173 -9.05 -30.60 -2.98
C LYS A 173 -9.91 -30.20 -1.80
N ASP A 174 -10.37 -31.16 -1.02
CA ASP A 174 -11.03 -30.87 0.25
C ASP A 174 -9.99 -30.50 1.31
N GLN A 175 -10.15 -29.33 1.88
CA GLN A 175 -9.32 -28.85 2.99
C GLN A 175 -10.03 -27.71 3.73
N GLY A 176 -9.69 -27.54 4.98
CA GLY A 176 -10.21 -26.44 5.77
C GLY A 176 -9.32 -26.08 6.94
N SER A 177 -9.47 -24.88 7.44
CA SER A 177 -8.83 -24.43 8.67
C SER A 177 -9.66 -23.39 9.39
N VAL A 178 -9.57 -23.40 10.71
CA VAL A 178 -10.10 -22.36 11.60
C VAL A 178 -8.94 -21.88 12.46
N THR A 179 -8.74 -20.57 12.52
CA THR A 179 -7.66 -19.96 13.30
C THR A 179 -8.25 -18.96 14.30
N LEU A 180 -7.85 -19.10 15.55
CA LEU A 180 -8.06 -18.11 16.61
C LEU A 180 -6.76 -17.37 16.86
N GLU A 181 -6.80 -16.04 16.88
CA GLU A 181 -5.67 -15.19 17.20
C GLU A 181 -5.97 -14.32 18.41
N LEU A 182 -4.98 -14.23 19.30
CA LEU A 182 -5.01 -13.39 20.49
C LEU A 182 -3.71 -12.58 20.53
N ALA A 183 -3.82 -11.31 20.87
CA ALA A 183 -2.62 -10.52 21.04
C ALA A 183 -2.75 -9.59 22.24
N GLN A 184 -1.62 -9.09 22.71
CA GLN A 184 -1.56 -8.00 23.68
C GLN A 184 -2.41 -6.83 23.15
N TYR A 185 -2.92 -5.99 24.03
CA TYR A 185 -3.83 -4.89 23.73
C TYR A 185 -5.18 -5.37 23.17
N PHE A 186 -5.71 -6.48 23.75
CA PHE A 186 -7.05 -7.01 23.49
C PHE A 186 -7.36 -7.26 22.00
N THR A 187 -6.35 -7.65 21.24
CA THR A 187 -6.59 -8.08 19.85
C THR A 187 -7.12 -9.49 19.85
N ASN A 188 -8.30 -9.65 19.27
CA ASN A 188 -8.94 -10.94 19.06
C ASN A 188 -9.32 -11.08 17.60
N ALA A 189 -8.99 -12.19 16.98
CA ALA A 189 -9.46 -12.49 15.64
C ALA A 189 -9.79 -13.98 15.48
N ILE A 190 -10.81 -14.25 14.70
CA ILE A 190 -11.13 -15.58 14.25
C ILE A 190 -11.24 -15.59 12.74
N SER A 191 -10.63 -16.58 12.11
CA SER A 191 -10.71 -16.73 10.65
C SER A 191 -10.94 -18.17 10.25
N THR A 192 -11.55 -18.37 9.11
CA THR A 192 -11.76 -19.68 8.49
C THR A 192 -11.44 -19.64 7.01
N ASP A 193 -10.91 -20.75 6.50
CA ASP A 193 -10.61 -20.96 5.08
C ASP A 193 -11.02 -22.40 4.76
N ILE A 194 -12.12 -22.56 4.06
CA ILE A 194 -12.73 -23.86 3.77
C ILE A 194 -12.85 -24.00 2.25
N ASN A 195 -12.21 -25.02 1.70
CA ASN A 195 -12.32 -25.40 0.30
C ASN A 195 -12.94 -26.80 0.20
N ARG A 196 -13.96 -26.92 -0.66
CA ARG A 196 -14.69 -28.18 -0.88
C ARG A 196 -14.85 -28.47 -2.37
N ILE A 197 -14.71 -29.73 -2.72
CA ILE A 197 -15.13 -30.24 -4.03
C ILE A 197 -16.65 -30.38 -3.99
N VAL A 198 -17.33 -29.62 -4.86
CA VAL A 198 -18.79 -29.68 -4.97
C VAL A 198 -19.20 -30.81 -5.92
N SER A 199 -18.44 -31.00 -7.01
CA SER A 199 -18.65 -32.07 -7.97
C SER A 199 -17.35 -32.39 -8.71
N VAL A 200 -16.88 -33.62 -8.62
CA VAL A 200 -15.71 -34.09 -9.35
C VAL A 200 -16.02 -34.15 -10.85
N ASP A 201 -17.14 -34.77 -11.23
CA ASP A 201 -17.52 -34.99 -12.64
C ASP A 201 -17.68 -33.68 -13.41
N LYS A 202 -18.17 -32.63 -12.74
CA LYS A 202 -18.35 -31.30 -13.34
C LYS A 202 -17.17 -30.36 -13.09
N GLY A 203 -16.12 -30.80 -12.40
CA GLY A 203 -14.97 -29.95 -12.04
C GLY A 203 -15.38 -28.72 -11.25
N ILE A 204 -16.29 -28.84 -10.27
CA ILE A 204 -16.78 -27.74 -9.47
C ILE A 204 -16.16 -27.80 -8.08
N ALA A 205 -15.49 -26.72 -7.66
CA ALA A 205 -15.02 -26.50 -6.32
C ALA A 205 -15.51 -25.15 -5.79
N ALA A 206 -15.74 -25.06 -4.49
CA ALA A 206 -16.11 -23.83 -3.81
C ALA A 206 -15.15 -23.57 -2.63
N ARG A 207 -14.85 -22.31 -2.38
CA ARG A 207 -14.03 -21.88 -1.24
C ARG A 207 -14.73 -20.75 -0.51
N LEU A 208 -14.67 -20.78 0.81
CA LEU A 208 -15.13 -19.72 1.68
C LEU A 208 -13.96 -19.29 2.56
N VAL A 209 -13.59 -18.02 2.50
CA VAL A 209 -12.70 -17.39 3.47
C VAL A 209 -13.54 -16.38 4.25
N ALA A 210 -13.50 -16.44 5.57
CA ALA A 210 -14.17 -15.48 6.42
C ALA A 210 -13.29 -15.14 7.63
N ALA A 211 -13.39 -13.90 8.10
CA ALA A 211 -12.67 -13.47 9.28
C ALA A 211 -13.45 -12.39 10.03
N TYR A 212 -13.25 -12.35 11.33
CA TYR A 212 -13.70 -11.29 12.23
C TYR A 212 -12.55 -10.89 13.12
N TRP A 213 -12.38 -9.61 13.36
CA TRP A 213 -11.34 -9.06 14.24
C TRP A 213 -11.89 -7.93 15.10
N ASP A 214 -11.35 -7.83 16.31
CA ASP A 214 -11.62 -6.76 17.26
C ASP A 214 -10.34 -6.49 18.05
N SER A 215 -9.84 -5.27 17.99
CA SER A 215 -8.54 -4.87 18.53
C SER A 215 -8.58 -3.44 19.05
N GLU A 216 -8.02 -3.22 20.24
CA GLU A 216 -7.89 -1.88 20.82
C GLU A 216 -6.56 -1.21 20.46
N GLY A 217 -5.51 -1.97 20.13
CA GLY A 217 -4.17 -1.40 19.88
C GLY A 217 -3.48 -0.89 21.16
N TYR A 218 -2.22 -0.42 21.02
CA TYR A 218 -1.47 0.11 22.15
C TYR A 218 -1.70 1.61 22.40
N LEU A 219 -2.07 2.35 21.36
CA LEU A 219 -2.40 3.77 21.49
C LEU A 219 -3.77 3.93 22.17
N LYS A 220 -3.86 4.87 23.09
CA LYS A 220 -5.12 5.21 23.74
C LYS A 220 -6.18 5.58 22.72
N ASN A 221 -7.42 5.13 22.95
CA ASN A 221 -8.55 5.36 22.07
C ASN A 221 -8.37 4.78 20.65
N HIS A 222 -7.43 3.90 20.45
CA HIS A 222 -7.25 3.21 19.17
C HIS A 222 -8.06 1.91 19.19
N HIS A 223 -8.92 1.75 18.20
CA HIS A 223 -9.66 0.51 17.98
C HIS A 223 -9.66 0.15 16.50
N ARG A 224 -9.78 -1.13 16.22
CA ARG A 224 -9.97 -1.67 14.88
C ARG A 224 -10.88 -2.90 14.97
N LYS A 225 -12.06 -2.80 14.38
CA LYS A 225 -13.07 -3.86 14.38
C LYS A 225 -13.60 -4.09 12.98
N GLY A 226 -13.78 -5.35 12.61
CA GLY A 226 -14.29 -5.61 11.28
C GLY A 226 -14.55 -7.07 11.00
N PHE A 227 -15.06 -7.32 9.81
CA PHE A 227 -15.23 -8.66 9.27
C PHE A 227 -14.96 -8.69 7.77
N MET A 228 -14.65 -9.86 7.28
CA MET A 228 -14.52 -10.18 5.88
C MET A 228 -15.27 -11.48 5.57
N PHE A 229 -15.94 -11.51 4.42
CA PHE A 229 -16.61 -12.66 3.88
C PHE A 229 -16.30 -12.77 2.39
N ALA A 230 -15.60 -13.83 1.99
CA ALA A 230 -15.09 -14.00 0.64
C ALA A 230 -15.41 -15.40 0.08
N PRO A 231 -16.62 -15.61 -0.43
CA PRO A 231 -16.99 -16.82 -1.15
C PRO A 231 -16.45 -16.82 -2.58
N SER A 232 -16.11 -18.00 -3.08
CA SER A 232 -15.67 -18.17 -4.47
C SER A 232 -16.03 -19.55 -5.01
N VAL A 233 -16.20 -19.65 -6.32
CA VAL A 233 -16.50 -20.89 -7.04
C VAL A 233 -15.61 -20.98 -8.27
N ALA A 234 -15.04 -22.14 -8.51
CA ALA A 234 -14.40 -22.51 -9.76
C ALA A 234 -15.17 -23.63 -10.42
N TRP A 235 -15.40 -23.50 -11.72
CA TRP A 235 -16.16 -24.47 -12.51
C TRP A 235 -15.46 -24.72 -13.83
N GLN A 236 -15.11 -26.00 -14.09
CA GLN A 236 -14.63 -26.47 -15.38
C GLN A 236 -15.81 -26.64 -16.33
N LEU A 237 -16.16 -25.60 -17.09
CA LEU A 237 -17.33 -25.60 -17.99
C LEU A 237 -17.18 -26.64 -19.12
N SER A 238 -15.96 -26.83 -19.57
CA SER A 238 -15.55 -27.81 -20.57
C SER A 238 -14.04 -28.07 -20.44
N PRO A 239 -13.45 -29.03 -21.09
CA PRO A 239 -11.98 -29.20 -21.08
C PRO A 239 -11.21 -27.92 -21.49
N ALA A 240 -11.82 -27.08 -22.34
CA ALA A 240 -11.19 -25.85 -22.82
C ALA A 240 -11.54 -24.58 -22.02
N HIS A 241 -12.53 -24.62 -21.13
CA HIS A 241 -13.03 -23.42 -20.46
C HIS A 241 -13.21 -23.62 -18.97
N LYS A 242 -12.59 -22.75 -18.18
CA LYS A 242 -12.73 -22.70 -16.72
C LYS A 242 -13.22 -21.33 -16.29
N LEU A 243 -14.32 -21.30 -15.55
CA LEU A 243 -14.90 -20.10 -14.95
C LEU A 243 -14.54 -20.04 -13.47
N ILE A 244 -14.11 -18.87 -13.01
CA ILE A 244 -13.86 -18.58 -11.58
C ILE A 244 -14.66 -17.32 -11.23
N VAL A 245 -15.47 -17.42 -10.20
CA VAL A 245 -16.22 -16.28 -9.65
C VAL A 245 -15.78 -16.09 -8.19
N LYS A 246 -15.37 -14.90 -7.86
CA LYS A 246 -14.98 -14.49 -6.51
C LYS A 246 -15.83 -13.31 -6.08
N ALA A 247 -16.28 -13.31 -4.84
CA ALA A 247 -16.87 -12.14 -4.20
C ALA A 247 -16.17 -11.88 -2.87
N GLU A 248 -16.12 -10.63 -2.47
CA GLU A 248 -15.57 -10.23 -1.17
C GLU A 248 -16.38 -9.06 -0.63
N ILE A 249 -16.82 -9.20 0.61
CA ILE A 249 -17.43 -8.13 1.40
C ILE A 249 -16.56 -7.94 2.62
N MET A 250 -16.10 -6.73 2.85
CA MET A 250 -15.30 -6.38 4.01
C MET A 250 -15.85 -5.10 4.64
N ARG A 251 -15.96 -5.10 5.95
CA ARG A 251 -16.24 -3.91 6.75
C ARG A 251 -15.16 -3.75 7.80
N ASN A 252 -14.71 -2.53 7.97
CA ASN A 252 -13.69 -2.19 8.95
C ASN A 252 -13.99 -0.83 9.55
N ASP A 253 -14.15 -0.82 10.85
CA ASP A 253 -14.23 0.37 11.69
C ASP A 253 -12.91 0.51 12.44
N GLU A 254 -12.23 1.61 12.29
CA GLU A 254 -10.95 1.86 12.95
C GLU A 254 -10.83 3.31 13.41
N ALA A 255 -10.16 3.52 14.51
CA ALA A 255 -9.81 4.88 14.92
C ALA A 255 -8.85 5.49 13.91
N GLN A 256 -9.05 6.77 13.58
CA GLN A 256 -8.12 7.49 12.72
C GLN A 256 -6.81 7.71 13.47
N ILE A 257 -5.70 7.18 12.95
CA ILE A 257 -4.38 7.46 13.50
C ILE A 257 -3.98 8.87 13.06
N SER A 258 -4.11 9.82 13.97
CA SER A 258 -3.51 11.14 13.82
C SER A 258 -2.08 11.05 14.34
N GLY A 259 -1.10 11.41 13.52
CA GLY A 259 0.29 11.44 13.98
C GLY A 259 0.48 12.40 15.16
N LEU A 260 1.52 12.16 15.94
CA LEU A 260 1.90 12.98 17.09
C LEU A 260 2.76 14.18 16.65
N PRO A 261 2.70 15.31 17.34
CA PRO A 261 3.56 16.44 17.06
C PRO A 261 4.99 16.18 17.56
N LEU A 262 5.97 16.66 16.81
CA LEU A 262 7.34 16.71 17.27
C LEU A 262 7.52 17.74 18.38
N ASP A 263 8.49 17.49 19.25
CA ASP A 263 8.97 18.49 20.20
C ASP A 263 9.46 19.74 19.43
N PRO A 264 9.10 20.96 19.87
CA PRO A 264 9.50 22.20 19.22
C PRO A 264 11.02 22.38 19.07
N SER A 265 11.83 21.74 19.91
CA SER A 265 13.28 21.82 19.87
C SER A 265 13.92 21.03 18.71
N VAL A 266 13.16 20.17 18.02
CA VAL A 266 13.68 19.38 16.91
C VAL A 266 13.96 20.28 15.70
N GLY A 267 15.21 20.36 15.28
CA GLY A 267 15.69 21.14 14.14
C GLY A 267 15.92 20.28 12.88
N SER A 268 16.38 20.92 11.83
CA SER A 268 16.55 20.32 10.49
C SER A 268 17.56 19.17 10.43
N THR A 269 18.50 19.15 11.35
CA THR A 269 19.56 18.12 11.47
C THR A 269 19.33 17.20 12.67
N SER A 270 18.22 17.39 13.40
CA SER A 270 17.90 16.61 14.58
C SER A 270 17.00 15.45 14.25
N TYR A 271 17.12 14.38 15.00
CA TYR A 271 16.21 13.25 14.90
C TYR A 271 14.85 13.57 15.52
N ALA A 272 13.82 12.96 14.94
CA ALA A 272 12.45 13.12 15.40
C ALA A 272 12.31 12.69 16.88
N MET A 273 11.72 13.56 17.65
CA MET A 273 11.37 13.31 19.03
C MET A 273 9.94 13.78 19.23
N ILE A 274 9.08 12.90 19.71
CA ILE A 274 7.70 13.26 20.07
C ILE A 274 7.76 14.28 21.22
N ALA A 275 6.81 15.21 21.25
CA ALA A 275 6.74 16.23 22.29
C ALA A 275 6.89 15.62 23.69
N LYS A 276 7.81 16.16 24.48
CA LYS A 276 8.37 15.54 25.70
C LYS A 276 7.37 15.20 26.79
N ASN A 277 6.23 15.88 26.83
CA ASN A 277 5.19 15.62 27.82
C ASN A 277 4.11 14.63 27.36
N LEU A 278 4.26 14.04 26.15
CA LEU A 278 3.34 13.04 25.64
C LEU A 278 3.78 11.64 26.05
N PRO A 279 2.93 10.86 26.71
CA PRO A 279 3.18 9.44 26.92
C PRO A 279 3.29 8.68 25.58
N ARG A 280 4.06 7.59 25.57
CA ARG A 280 4.26 6.77 24.37
C ARG A 280 2.96 6.19 23.79
N ASP A 281 2.00 5.88 24.65
CA ASP A 281 0.68 5.34 24.29
C ASP A 281 -0.38 6.41 23.98
N TRP A 282 0.01 7.68 23.99
CA TRP A 282 -0.93 8.77 23.76
C TRP A 282 -1.36 8.89 22.30
N SER A 283 -2.60 9.28 22.06
CA SER A 283 -3.09 9.62 20.73
C SER A 283 -4.01 10.84 20.79
N PHE A 284 -4.16 11.55 19.67
CA PHE A 284 -5.16 12.61 19.53
C PHE A 284 -6.58 12.08 19.40
N GLY A 285 -6.72 10.75 19.25
CA GLY A 285 -8.01 10.10 19.06
C GLY A 285 -8.95 10.35 20.23
N ASP A 286 -10.21 10.61 19.91
CA ASP A 286 -11.33 10.58 20.82
C ASP A 286 -12.10 9.29 20.53
N GLY A 287 -12.05 8.32 21.45
CA GLY A 287 -12.58 6.98 21.23
C GLY A 287 -14.05 6.91 20.82
N ASP A 288 -14.81 7.96 21.12
CA ASP A 288 -16.23 8.05 20.77
C ASP A 288 -16.48 8.76 19.42
N LEU A 289 -15.54 9.58 18.95
CA LEU A 289 -15.69 10.40 17.75
C LEU A 289 -14.80 9.97 16.59
N ASP A 290 -13.60 9.47 16.89
CA ASP A 290 -12.65 9.13 15.85
C ASP A 290 -13.00 7.76 15.28
N ASN A 291 -13.70 7.77 14.16
CA ASN A 291 -14.04 6.55 13.44
C ASN A 291 -13.76 6.72 11.95
N ARG A 292 -13.11 5.72 11.40
CA ARG A 292 -12.98 5.53 9.97
C ARG A 292 -13.74 4.27 9.60
N HIS A 293 -14.93 4.46 9.10
CA HIS A 293 -15.74 3.39 8.56
C HIS A 293 -15.36 3.10 7.12
N ARG A 294 -15.14 1.83 6.79
CA ARG A 294 -14.88 1.37 5.43
C ARG A 294 -15.69 0.15 5.10
N GLU A 295 -16.38 0.21 3.99
CA GLU A 295 -17.01 -0.94 3.36
C GLU A 295 -16.39 -1.17 2.00
N THR A 296 -16.06 -2.41 1.70
CA THR A 296 -15.57 -2.82 0.38
C THR A 296 -16.40 -4.00 -0.07
N GLU A 297 -16.99 -3.86 -1.24
CA GLU A 297 -17.70 -4.93 -1.93
C GLU A 297 -17.04 -5.13 -3.28
N ARG A 298 -16.59 -6.35 -3.55
CA ARG A 298 -15.94 -6.69 -4.81
C ARG A 298 -16.48 -7.99 -5.36
N VAL A 299 -16.67 -7.99 -6.68
CA VAL A 299 -16.98 -9.21 -7.45
C VAL A 299 -16.00 -9.28 -8.62
N THR A 300 -15.40 -10.46 -8.81
CA THR A 300 -14.52 -10.74 -9.95
C THR A 300 -15.01 -11.99 -10.66
N VAL A 301 -15.10 -11.92 -11.98
CA VAL A 301 -15.42 -13.04 -12.87
C VAL A 301 -14.23 -13.24 -13.78
N GLU A 302 -13.67 -14.43 -13.78
CA GLU A 302 -12.54 -14.80 -14.64
C GLU A 302 -12.92 -16.01 -15.47
N LEU A 303 -12.76 -15.89 -16.80
CA LEU A 303 -12.89 -16.98 -17.75
C LEU A 303 -11.55 -17.28 -18.37
N LEU A 304 -11.03 -18.46 -18.09
CA LEU A 304 -9.83 -19.01 -18.71
C LEU A 304 -10.24 -19.92 -19.86
N SER A 305 -9.64 -19.73 -21.04
CA SER A 305 -10.00 -20.46 -22.24
C SER A 305 -8.79 -20.92 -23.04
N THR A 306 -8.79 -22.17 -23.48
CA THR A 306 -7.93 -22.71 -24.53
C THR A 306 -8.67 -22.57 -25.85
N LEU A 307 -8.16 -21.72 -26.76
CA LEU A 307 -8.81 -21.42 -28.06
C LEU A 307 -8.23 -22.22 -29.22
N GLY A 308 -7.31 -23.10 -28.95
CA GLY A 308 -6.60 -23.95 -29.87
C GLY A 308 -5.24 -24.39 -29.33
N ASP A 309 -4.43 -25.06 -30.15
CA ASP A 309 -3.16 -25.62 -29.70
C ASP A 309 -2.14 -24.60 -29.26
N HIS A 310 -2.25 -23.36 -29.73
CA HIS A 310 -1.27 -22.29 -29.51
C HIS A 310 -1.83 -21.10 -28.73
N VAL A 311 -3.15 -20.98 -28.57
CA VAL A 311 -3.79 -19.76 -28.05
C VAL A 311 -4.58 -20.06 -26.82
N THR A 312 -4.25 -19.34 -25.74
CA THR A 312 -5.06 -19.29 -24.53
C THR A 312 -5.49 -17.86 -24.26
N SER A 313 -6.63 -17.71 -23.61
CA SER A 313 -7.10 -16.38 -23.20
C SER A 313 -7.55 -16.36 -21.75
N ARG A 314 -7.46 -15.17 -21.17
CA ARG A 314 -7.99 -14.84 -19.84
C ARG A 314 -8.83 -13.57 -19.96
N LEU A 315 -10.14 -13.73 -19.78
CA LEU A 315 -11.06 -12.61 -19.63
C LEU A 315 -11.32 -12.40 -18.14
N GLN A 316 -11.10 -11.20 -17.64
CA GLN A 316 -11.41 -10.79 -16.26
C GLN A 316 -12.35 -9.59 -16.29
N LEU A 317 -13.41 -9.66 -15.50
CA LEU A 317 -14.33 -8.57 -15.20
C LEU A 317 -14.34 -8.37 -13.68
N ALA A 318 -14.20 -7.14 -13.21
CA ALA A 318 -14.37 -6.87 -11.80
C ALA A 318 -15.22 -5.60 -11.59
N GLY A 319 -16.00 -5.62 -10.52
CA GLY A 319 -16.72 -4.48 -10.00
C GLY A 319 -16.33 -4.27 -8.53
N ASN A 320 -16.02 -3.03 -8.18
CA ASN A 320 -15.73 -2.62 -6.82
C ASN A 320 -16.69 -1.50 -6.40
N HIS A 321 -17.20 -1.61 -5.18
CA HIS A 321 -17.88 -0.53 -4.48
C HIS A 321 -17.20 -0.31 -3.15
N VAL A 322 -16.76 0.90 -2.89
CA VAL A 322 -16.08 1.26 -1.65
C VAL A 322 -16.77 2.47 -1.03
N VAL A 323 -17.13 2.32 0.22
CA VAL A 323 -17.59 3.41 1.09
C VAL A 323 -16.51 3.67 2.12
N ARG A 324 -16.17 4.92 2.29
CA ARG A 324 -15.29 5.37 3.35
C ARG A 324 -15.89 6.63 3.98
N GLU A 325 -16.14 6.55 5.26
CA GLU A 325 -16.62 7.65 6.06
C GLU A 325 -15.64 7.87 7.22
N ASP A 326 -14.88 8.95 7.15
CA ASP A 326 -13.90 9.31 8.17
C ASP A 326 -14.47 10.45 9.00
N VAL A 327 -14.46 10.28 10.31
CA VAL A 327 -14.69 11.34 11.29
C VAL A 327 -13.53 11.32 12.27
N GLY A 328 -12.93 12.45 12.55
CA GLY A 328 -11.89 12.46 13.58
C GLY A 328 -10.95 13.65 13.55
N GLY A 329 -9.99 13.60 14.45
CA GLY A 329 -8.97 14.61 14.61
C GLY A 329 -7.95 14.56 13.47
N THR A 330 -7.84 15.65 12.72
CA THR A 330 -6.86 15.79 11.64
C THR A 330 -5.74 16.73 12.09
N GLY A 331 -4.75 16.20 12.72
CA GLY A 331 -3.55 16.94 13.09
C GLY A 331 -3.68 17.73 14.38
N ALA A 332 -2.55 18.05 14.94
CA ALA A 332 -2.42 18.83 16.15
C ALA A 332 -1.36 19.92 15.98
N ALA A 333 -1.61 21.03 16.59
CA ALA A 333 -0.62 22.07 16.77
C ALA A 333 -0.28 22.21 18.26
N ILE A 334 0.99 22.43 18.57
CA ILE A 334 1.39 22.80 19.93
C ILE A 334 1.17 24.30 20.08
N ILE A 335 0.40 24.69 21.11
CA ILE A 335 0.13 26.07 21.45
C ILE A 335 0.66 26.31 22.87
N GLY A 336 1.38 27.40 23.07
CA GLY A 336 1.86 27.74 24.41
C GLY A 336 0.71 28.07 25.37
N ALA A 337 0.66 27.43 26.53
CA ALA A 337 -0.28 27.74 27.59
C ALA A 337 -0.04 29.14 28.13
N GLY A 338 -1.13 29.90 28.47
CA GLY A 338 -1.05 31.20 29.07
C GLY A 338 -0.55 32.35 28.18
N ALA A 339 -0.41 32.12 26.89
CA ALA A 339 -0.07 33.16 25.95
C ALA A 339 -1.25 34.16 25.84
N THR A 340 -1.07 35.40 26.22
CA THR A 340 -2.05 36.47 26.06
C THR A 340 -2.22 36.90 24.60
N GLY A 341 -1.48 36.33 23.73
CA GLY A 341 -1.47 36.48 22.26
C GLY A 341 -0.25 35.76 21.66
N SER A 342 -0.20 35.64 20.36
CA SER A 342 0.96 35.11 19.67
C SER A 342 1.29 35.91 18.40
N ARG A 343 2.47 35.69 17.85
CA ARG A 343 2.82 36.32 16.58
C ARG A 343 2.11 35.62 15.42
N ASN A 344 1.47 36.42 14.61
CA ASN A 344 0.89 35.94 13.35
C ASN A 344 2.04 35.42 12.44
N PRO A 345 2.03 34.15 12.04
CA PRO A 345 3.12 33.59 11.24
C PRO A 345 3.25 34.26 9.86
N ASN A 346 2.17 34.85 9.33
CA ASN A 346 2.15 35.48 8.02
C ASN A 346 2.63 36.96 8.05
N THR A 347 2.39 37.66 9.16
CA THR A 347 2.72 39.10 9.26
C THR A 347 3.88 39.36 10.23
N GLY A 348 4.26 38.38 11.04
CA GLY A 348 5.26 38.50 12.09
C GLY A 348 4.87 39.43 13.23
N LEU A 349 3.66 40.00 13.22
CA LEU A 349 3.16 40.91 14.25
C LEU A 349 2.53 40.13 15.40
N PHE A 350 2.74 40.60 16.62
CA PHE A 350 2.07 40.11 17.81
C PHE A 350 0.61 40.55 17.77
N GLU A 351 -0.32 39.57 17.85
CA GLU A 351 -1.75 39.85 17.88
C GLU A 351 -2.31 39.45 19.26
N PRO A 352 -2.66 40.44 20.10
CA PRO A 352 -3.26 40.18 21.41
C PRO A 352 -4.60 39.44 21.28
N GLY A 353 -4.85 38.48 22.16
CA GLY A 353 -6.11 37.70 22.19
C GLY A 353 -6.21 36.65 21.08
N LYS A 354 -5.23 36.56 20.19
CA LYS A 354 -5.15 35.49 19.17
C LYS A 354 -3.99 34.57 19.48
N ILE A 355 -4.25 33.27 19.49
CA ILE A 355 -3.20 32.26 19.58
C ILE A 355 -3.01 31.69 18.19
N TRP A 356 -1.87 31.96 17.57
CA TRP A 356 -1.46 31.36 16.32
C TRP A 356 -0.77 30.03 16.65
N SER A 357 -1.22 28.95 16.02
CA SER A 357 -0.48 27.69 16.08
C SER A 357 0.96 27.95 15.62
N VAL A 358 1.91 27.31 16.28
CA VAL A 358 3.27 27.30 15.77
C VAL A 358 3.18 26.76 14.36
N ASN A 359 3.40 27.60 13.36
CA ASN A 359 3.33 27.18 11.98
C ASN A 359 4.47 26.20 11.71
N GLN A 360 4.10 24.94 11.53
CA GLN A 360 5.05 23.84 11.46
C GLN A 360 5.43 23.54 10.02
N THR A 361 5.16 24.45 9.10
CA THR A 361 5.48 24.28 7.68
C THR A 361 6.96 24.46 7.34
N GLY A 362 7.82 24.75 8.34
CA GLY A 362 9.23 24.88 8.09
C GLY A 362 10.13 24.83 9.32
N PRO A 363 11.36 24.36 9.19
CA PRO A 363 12.33 24.31 10.27
C PRO A 363 12.67 25.69 10.84
N ILE A 364 12.46 26.74 10.06
CA ILE A 364 12.83 28.11 10.36
C ILE A 364 11.82 28.75 11.30
N ALA A 365 10.53 28.46 11.14
CA ALA A 365 9.49 29.00 12.01
C ALA A 365 9.61 28.55 13.47
N LEU A 366 10.17 27.39 13.70
CA LEU A 366 10.40 26.84 15.05
C LEU A 366 11.68 27.39 15.69
N ALA A 367 12.75 27.56 14.94
CA ALA A 367 14.01 28.10 15.41
C ALA A 367 13.89 29.55 15.89
N THR A 368 12.90 30.28 15.37
CA THR A 368 12.65 31.70 15.71
C THR A 368 11.49 31.89 16.70
N SER A 369 10.85 30.83 17.18
CA SER A 369 9.82 30.94 18.21
C SER A 369 10.44 31.47 19.48
N THR A 370 10.24 32.75 19.77
CA THR A 370 10.62 33.40 21.04
C THR A 370 9.56 33.17 22.11
N ASN A 371 8.58 32.32 21.87
CA ASN A 371 7.54 32.02 22.87
C ASN A 371 8.13 31.15 23.97
N VAL A 372 8.38 31.77 25.12
CA VAL A 372 8.97 31.11 26.29
C VAL A 372 8.11 29.94 26.79
N ALA A 373 6.78 29.98 26.56
CA ALA A 373 5.88 28.90 26.94
C ALA A 373 6.16 27.60 26.13
N LEU A 374 6.73 27.69 24.95
CA LEU A 374 7.14 26.51 24.18
C LEU A 374 8.52 25.96 24.58
N GLN A 375 9.22 26.60 25.46
CA GLN A 375 10.49 26.13 26.00
C GLN A 375 10.30 25.21 27.22
N ASP A 376 9.18 25.33 27.92
CA ASP A 376 8.81 24.45 29.01
C ASP A 376 7.79 23.40 28.58
N PRO A 377 8.20 22.11 28.42
CA PRO A 377 7.29 21.04 28.02
C PRO A 377 6.09 20.86 28.93
N SER A 378 6.19 21.22 30.22
CA SER A 378 5.06 21.10 31.16
C SER A 378 3.89 22.04 30.83
N THR A 379 4.15 23.05 29.99
CA THR A 379 3.17 24.06 29.57
C THR A 379 2.61 23.79 28.16
N TYR A 380 2.99 22.69 27.52
CA TYR A 380 2.49 22.38 26.18
C TYR A 380 0.99 22.13 26.18
N VAL A 381 0.31 22.81 25.29
CA VAL A 381 -1.12 22.68 25.05
C VAL A 381 -1.32 22.30 23.59
N TYR A 382 -2.20 21.34 23.33
CA TYR A 382 -2.43 20.79 22.01
C TYR A 382 -3.79 21.23 21.47
N GLN A 383 -3.78 21.71 20.23
CA GLN A 383 -5.01 22.00 19.51
C GLN A 383 -5.38 20.80 18.65
N ARG A 384 -6.60 20.31 18.79
CA ARG A 384 -7.19 19.30 17.92
C ARG A 384 -8.00 19.97 16.81
N ASN A 385 -7.85 19.49 15.60
CA ASN A 385 -8.68 19.85 14.47
C ASN A 385 -9.55 18.64 14.12
N TYR A 386 -10.85 18.81 14.07
CA TYR A 386 -11.78 17.78 13.67
C TYR A 386 -12.27 18.02 12.26
N GLY A 387 -12.45 16.97 11.52
CA GLY A 387 -13.01 16.98 10.18
C GLY A 387 -13.75 15.69 9.87
N ALA A 388 -14.53 15.72 8.82
CA ALA A 388 -15.13 14.52 8.28
C ALA A 388 -14.92 14.47 6.76
N VAL A 389 -14.78 13.26 6.23
CA VAL A 389 -14.64 13.00 4.80
C VAL A 389 -15.49 11.80 4.45
N ASP A 390 -16.38 11.96 3.47
CA ASP A 390 -17.11 10.85 2.88
C ASP A 390 -16.58 10.61 1.47
N LEU A 391 -16.24 9.36 1.19
CA LEU A 391 -15.74 8.90 -0.11
C LEU A 391 -16.55 7.69 -0.57
N TYR A 392 -17.06 7.78 -1.78
CA TYR A 392 -17.81 6.71 -2.43
C TYR A 392 -17.16 6.41 -3.77
N TYR A 393 -16.74 5.17 -3.96
CA TYR A 393 -16.13 4.69 -5.20
C TYR A 393 -16.99 3.63 -5.86
N TRP A 394 -17.12 3.73 -7.18
CA TRP A 394 -17.65 2.68 -8.04
C TRP A 394 -16.64 2.47 -9.14
N GLU A 395 -16.15 1.25 -9.24
CA GLU A 395 -15.16 0.87 -10.22
C GLU A 395 -15.63 -0.34 -11.02
N ALA A 396 -15.34 -0.32 -12.31
CA ALA A 396 -15.53 -1.46 -13.19
C ALA A 396 -14.27 -1.66 -14.00
N HIS A 397 -13.80 -2.90 -14.05
CA HIS A 397 -12.58 -3.27 -14.74
C HIS A 397 -12.88 -4.37 -15.75
N LEU A 398 -12.36 -4.20 -16.94
CA LEU A 398 -12.35 -5.21 -18.00
C LEU A 398 -10.89 -5.46 -18.39
N ARG A 399 -10.51 -6.71 -18.45
CA ARG A 399 -9.21 -7.12 -18.94
C ARG A 399 -9.37 -8.38 -19.78
N ASN A 400 -8.78 -8.38 -20.97
CA ASN A 400 -8.76 -9.56 -21.83
C ASN A 400 -7.35 -9.74 -22.39
N ASP A 401 -6.70 -10.80 -21.95
CA ASP A 401 -5.33 -11.17 -22.33
C ASP A 401 -5.36 -12.43 -23.20
N TYR A 402 -4.55 -12.43 -24.23
CA TYR A 402 -4.27 -13.59 -25.08
C TYR A 402 -2.81 -13.95 -24.97
N ALA A 403 -2.52 -15.21 -24.72
CA ALA A 403 -1.18 -15.77 -24.80
C ALA A 403 -1.09 -16.73 -25.97
N ILE A 404 -0.16 -16.46 -26.88
CA ILE A 404 0.07 -17.21 -28.11
C ILE A 404 1.45 -17.85 -27.99
N LYS A 405 1.52 -19.18 -27.99
CA LYS A 405 2.76 -19.94 -27.83
C LYS A 405 3.13 -20.71 -29.06
N PHE A 406 4.41 -20.62 -29.40
CA PHE A 406 5.03 -21.49 -30.39
C PHE A 406 6.31 -22.07 -29.80
N GLU A 407 6.58 -23.34 -30.12
CA GLU A 407 7.77 -24.06 -29.63
C GLU A 407 8.40 -24.82 -30.81
N GLY A 408 9.74 -24.76 -30.92
CA GLY A 408 10.57 -25.58 -31.78
C GLY A 408 11.62 -26.33 -30.94
N GLU A 409 12.48 -27.08 -31.58
CA GLU A 409 13.48 -27.91 -30.87
C GLU A 409 14.41 -27.10 -29.93
N SER A 410 14.74 -25.88 -30.29
CA SER A 410 15.73 -25.05 -29.55
C SER A 410 15.24 -23.64 -29.24
N TRP A 411 13.98 -23.34 -29.55
CA TRP A 411 13.40 -22.03 -29.33
C TRP A 411 11.94 -22.13 -28.88
N LYS A 412 11.50 -21.11 -28.15
CA LYS A 412 10.11 -20.91 -27.73
C LYS A 412 9.78 -19.43 -27.89
N SER A 413 8.54 -19.15 -28.23
CA SER A 413 8.00 -17.81 -28.35
C SER A 413 6.68 -17.76 -27.58
N THR A 414 6.48 -16.73 -26.77
CA THR A 414 5.23 -16.45 -26.12
C THR A 414 4.88 -14.98 -26.35
N THR A 415 3.92 -14.75 -27.21
CA THR A 415 3.34 -13.43 -27.45
C THR A 415 2.16 -13.23 -26.51
N ILE A 416 2.15 -12.15 -25.76
CA ILE A 416 1.04 -11.75 -24.90
C ILE A 416 0.50 -10.44 -25.41
N THR A 417 -0.77 -10.41 -25.73
CA THR A 417 -1.46 -9.20 -26.22
C THR A 417 -2.84 -9.09 -25.61
N GLY A 418 -3.36 -7.89 -25.55
CA GLY A 418 -4.69 -7.71 -24.98
C GLY A 418 -5.06 -6.26 -24.79
N LEU A 419 -6.17 -6.12 -24.08
CA LEU A 419 -6.71 -4.83 -23.69
C LEU A 419 -7.07 -4.84 -22.20
N ALA A 420 -6.95 -3.66 -21.57
CA ALA A 420 -7.48 -3.39 -20.25
C ALA A 420 -8.23 -2.05 -20.29
N SER A 421 -9.34 -1.97 -19.58
CA SER A 421 -10.13 -0.75 -19.46
C SER A 421 -10.66 -0.64 -18.05
N ASN A 422 -10.54 0.54 -17.47
CA ASN A 422 -11.06 0.85 -16.16
C ASN A 422 -12.02 2.03 -16.24
N PHE A 423 -13.08 1.92 -15.48
CA PHE A 423 -14.00 3.00 -15.21
C PHE A 423 -14.06 3.20 -13.69
N SER A 424 -13.82 4.42 -13.23
CA SER A 424 -13.93 4.77 -11.83
C SER A 424 -14.73 6.05 -11.67
N LYS A 425 -15.71 6.00 -10.79
CA LYS A 425 -16.47 7.19 -10.36
C LYS A 425 -16.28 7.38 -8.87
N VAL A 426 -15.81 8.54 -8.49
CA VAL A 426 -15.55 8.93 -7.10
C VAL A 426 -16.42 10.09 -6.73
N GLN A 427 -17.08 10.00 -5.60
CA GLN A 427 -17.73 11.14 -4.95
C GLN A 427 -16.99 11.42 -3.65
N PHE A 428 -16.44 12.61 -3.55
CA PHE A 428 -15.74 13.12 -2.39
C PHE A 428 -16.52 14.25 -1.75
N LYS A 429 -16.81 14.13 -0.45
CA LYS A 429 -17.37 15.21 0.37
C LYS A 429 -16.45 15.44 1.56
N SER A 430 -16.06 16.67 1.77
CA SER A 430 -15.25 17.07 2.92
C SER A 430 -16.02 18.12 3.73
N TYR A 431 -16.03 17.89 5.00
CA TYR A 431 -16.60 18.81 5.97
C TYR A 431 -15.40 19.44 6.69
N ALA A 432 -15.24 20.78 6.53
CA ALA A 432 -14.07 21.48 7.02
C ALA A 432 -13.88 21.21 8.51
N ALA A 433 -12.64 20.97 8.85
CA ALA A 433 -12.24 20.91 10.22
C ALA A 433 -12.75 22.15 10.96
N GLN A 434 -13.52 21.97 11.99
CA GLN A 434 -13.62 22.99 12.99
C GLN A 434 -12.25 23.03 13.69
N SER A 435 -11.34 23.88 13.17
CA SER A 435 -10.37 24.44 14.09
C SER A 435 -11.22 25.06 15.17
N ARG A 436 -11.20 24.52 16.38
CA ARG A 436 -11.81 25.26 17.48
C ARG A 436 -10.99 26.53 17.58
N PRO A 437 -11.55 27.69 17.15
CA PRO A 437 -10.91 28.94 17.45
C PRO A 437 -10.82 28.98 18.97
N ASN A 438 -9.78 29.56 19.48
CA ASN A 438 -9.66 29.91 20.86
C ASN A 438 -10.86 30.77 21.23
N VAL A 439 -11.95 30.15 21.59
CA VAL A 439 -13.03 30.84 22.27
C VAL A 439 -12.49 31.08 23.64
N PRO A 440 -12.36 32.33 24.10
CA PRO A 440 -11.94 32.61 25.45
C PRO A 440 -12.77 31.79 26.44
N GLY A 441 -12.13 30.95 27.24
CA GLY A 441 -12.79 30.03 28.16
C GLY A 441 -13.05 28.61 27.66
N THR A 442 -12.76 28.25 26.41
CA THR A 442 -12.68 26.85 26.02
C THR A 442 -11.28 26.32 26.30
N ALA A 443 -11.21 25.33 27.15
CA ALA A 443 -9.94 24.75 27.49
C ALA A 443 -9.34 24.08 26.25
N LEU A 444 -8.09 24.36 26.03
CA LEU A 444 -7.22 23.63 25.14
C LEU A 444 -6.91 22.30 25.83
N ASP A 445 -6.81 21.21 25.06
CA ASP A 445 -6.35 19.95 25.64
C ASP A 445 -4.96 20.16 26.23
N SER A 446 -4.88 20.04 27.53
CA SER A 446 -3.61 19.98 28.21
C SER A 446 -3.40 18.57 28.73
N ILE A 447 -2.25 18.03 28.50
CA ILE A 447 -1.86 16.73 29.07
C ILE A 447 -1.76 16.80 30.58
N THR A 448 -1.56 17.98 31.11
CA THR A 448 -1.48 18.25 32.56
C THR A 448 -2.86 18.25 33.24
N TYR A 449 -3.95 18.19 32.51
CA TYR A 449 -5.33 18.16 33.07
C TYR A 449 -6.04 16.84 32.71
N PRO A 450 -5.71 15.71 33.34
CA PRO A 450 -6.46 14.48 33.18
C PRO A 450 -7.88 14.67 33.73
N GLY A 451 -8.88 14.37 32.96
CA GLY A 451 -10.29 14.48 33.33
C GLY A 451 -11.06 15.64 32.69
N TYR A 452 -10.46 16.34 31.74
CA TYR A 452 -11.17 17.32 30.94
C TYR A 452 -12.07 16.65 29.93
N SER A 453 -13.38 16.74 30.13
CA SER A 453 -14.39 16.27 29.16
C SER A 453 -14.58 17.34 28.09
N TYR A 454 -14.24 16.97 26.86
CA TYR A 454 -14.57 17.80 25.71
C TYR A 454 -16.07 17.81 25.47
N ALA A 455 -16.66 19.01 25.32
CA ALA A 455 -17.94 19.11 24.62
C ALA A 455 -17.71 18.69 23.17
N GLN A 456 -18.18 17.50 22.82
CA GLN A 456 -17.98 16.93 21.48
C GLN A 456 -18.52 17.87 20.40
N PRO A 457 -17.74 18.18 19.35
CA PRO A 457 -18.28 18.89 18.21
C PRO A 457 -19.35 18.00 17.56
N THR A 458 -20.53 18.55 17.33
CA THR A 458 -21.54 17.91 16.48
C THR A 458 -20.99 17.84 15.04
N LEU A 459 -20.48 16.72 14.63
CA LEU A 459 -20.03 16.47 13.25
C LEU A 459 -20.96 15.45 12.59
N PRO A 460 -21.26 15.60 11.30
CA PRO A 460 -20.96 16.78 10.46
C PRO A 460 -21.76 18.00 10.92
N ILE A 461 -21.24 19.21 10.66
CA ILE A 461 -21.97 20.44 10.97
C ILE A 461 -23.29 20.40 10.20
N ARG A 462 -24.36 20.27 10.93
CA ARG A 462 -25.70 20.27 10.35
C ARG A 462 -26.25 21.68 10.31
N ASP A 463 -26.90 22.04 9.23
CA ASP A 463 -27.70 23.25 9.14
C ASP A 463 -28.69 23.23 10.30
N PRO A 464 -28.77 24.27 11.17
CA PRO A 464 -29.60 24.27 12.35
C PRO A 464 -31.11 24.28 12.02
N VAL A 465 -31.46 24.60 10.78
CA VAL A 465 -32.87 24.68 10.34
C VAL A 465 -33.28 23.39 9.63
N THR A 466 -32.43 22.88 8.74
CA THR A 466 -32.77 21.71 7.91
C THR A 466 -32.26 20.40 8.49
N GLY A 467 -31.33 20.43 9.45
CA GLY A 467 -30.66 19.26 10.01
C GLY A 467 -29.75 18.55 9.02
N VAL A 468 -29.59 19.08 7.80
CA VAL A 468 -28.78 18.47 6.73
C VAL A 468 -27.32 18.91 6.87
N ALA A 469 -26.41 17.94 6.82
CA ALA A 469 -25.00 18.22 6.76
C ALA A 469 -24.63 18.79 5.38
N THR A 470 -24.04 19.98 5.37
CA THR A 470 -23.57 20.61 4.13
C THR A 470 -22.05 20.54 4.07
N PRO A 471 -21.48 19.93 3.03
CA PRO A 471 -20.03 19.93 2.83
C PRO A 471 -19.53 21.36 2.66
N ASN A 472 -18.64 21.78 3.54
CA ASN A 472 -18.06 23.12 3.53
C ASN A 472 -16.57 23.15 3.13
N GLY A 473 -15.93 21.97 3.05
CA GLY A 473 -14.54 21.80 2.63
C GLY A 473 -14.35 21.30 1.20
N GLY A 474 -15.38 20.77 0.59
CA GLY A 474 -15.40 20.29 -0.79
C GLY A 474 -16.50 19.28 -1.04
N ASN A 475 -17.10 19.35 -2.22
CA ASN A 475 -18.06 18.34 -2.70
C ASN A 475 -17.77 18.13 -4.18
N ARG A 476 -17.19 16.99 -4.53
CA ARG A 476 -16.62 16.75 -5.85
C ARG A 476 -17.04 15.40 -6.37
N THR A 477 -17.28 15.33 -7.66
CA THR A 477 -17.43 14.06 -8.38
C THR A 477 -16.35 13.96 -9.44
N GLY A 478 -15.60 12.89 -9.43
CA GLY A 478 -14.60 12.56 -10.42
C GLY A 478 -15.01 11.32 -11.20
N VAL A 479 -14.75 11.31 -12.50
CA VAL A 479 -14.90 10.14 -13.37
C VAL A 479 -13.58 9.95 -14.09
N LEU A 480 -12.98 8.78 -13.91
CA LEU A 480 -11.80 8.33 -14.62
C LEU A 480 -12.20 7.19 -15.55
N GLU A 481 -11.84 7.33 -16.80
CA GLU A 481 -12.01 6.31 -17.84
C GLU A 481 -10.66 6.06 -18.47
N ASP A 482 -10.26 4.82 -18.63
CA ASP A 482 -9.04 4.51 -19.34
C ASP A 482 -9.16 3.27 -20.23
N LEU A 483 -8.26 3.21 -21.19
CA LEU A 483 -8.13 2.10 -22.11
C LEU A 483 -6.67 1.89 -22.44
N GLN A 484 -6.21 0.67 -22.32
CA GLN A 484 -4.85 0.25 -22.67
C GLN A 484 -4.89 -0.87 -23.70
N PHE A 485 -4.04 -0.76 -24.71
CA PHE A 485 -3.66 -1.86 -25.61
C PHE A 485 -2.19 -2.16 -25.41
N PHE A 486 -1.83 -3.42 -25.47
CA PHE A 486 -0.43 -3.82 -25.34
C PHE A 486 -0.11 -5.07 -26.15
N VAL A 487 1.16 -5.20 -26.47
CA VAL A 487 1.79 -6.42 -26.99
C VAL A 487 3.14 -6.60 -26.30
N PHE A 488 3.38 -7.81 -25.86
CA PHE A 488 4.63 -8.21 -25.23
C PHE A 488 5.05 -9.57 -25.78
N GLU A 489 6.30 -9.69 -26.18
CA GLU A 489 6.93 -10.91 -26.69
C GLU A 489 8.02 -11.38 -25.71
N SER A 490 8.06 -12.68 -25.45
CA SER A 490 9.15 -13.35 -24.78
C SER A 490 9.58 -14.54 -25.62
N ALA A 491 10.78 -14.47 -26.19
CA ALA A 491 11.35 -15.52 -27.00
C ALA A 491 12.61 -16.11 -26.35
N SER A 492 12.67 -17.41 -26.22
CA SER A 492 13.86 -18.13 -25.78
C SER A 492 14.52 -18.90 -26.91
N PHE A 493 15.83 -18.95 -26.89
CA PHE A 493 16.67 -19.59 -27.88
C PHE A 493 17.74 -20.46 -27.22
N LEU A 494 18.36 -21.36 -28.02
CA LEU A 494 19.48 -22.19 -27.56
C LEU A 494 19.10 -23.05 -26.33
N SER A 495 17.89 -23.63 -26.35
CA SER A 495 17.33 -24.42 -25.25
C SER A 495 17.32 -23.63 -23.93
N ASP A 496 16.68 -22.46 -23.98
CA ASP A 496 16.48 -21.51 -22.86
C ASP A 496 17.78 -20.86 -22.32
N ARG A 497 18.85 -20.81 -23.13
CA ARG A 497 20.09 -20.11 -22.73
C ARG A 497 20.11 -18.63 -23.07
N LEU A 498 19.34 -18.21 -24.05
CA LEU A 498 19.17 -16.79 -24.42
C LEU A 498 17.69 -16.48 -24.47
N LEU A 499 17.24 -15.57 -23.61
CA LEU A 499 15.88 -15.07 -23.64
C LEU A 499 15.90 -13.60 -24.01
N LEU A 500 15.05 -13.24 -24.96
CA LEU A 500 14.81 -11.87 -25.39
C LEU A 500 13.35 -11.54 -25.11
N SER A 501 13.13 -10.41 -24.50
CA SER A 501 11.76 -9.93 -24.26
C SER A 501 11.61 -8.48 -24.66
N GLY A 502 10.42 -8.10 -25.11
CA GLY A 502 10.12 -6.72 -25.46
C GLY A 502 8.64 -6.50 -25.65
N GLY A 503 8.21 -5.28 -25.45
CA GLY A 503 6.82 -4.94 -25.59
C GLY A 503 6.56 -3.44 -25.69
N LEU A 504 5.35 -3.16 -26.15
CA LEU A 504 4.82 -1.83 -26.36
C LEU A 504 3.41 -1.77 -25.76
N SER A 505 3.07 -0.65 -25.13
CA SER A 505 1.69 -0.36 -24.79
C SER A 505 1.29 1.07 -25.13
N ARG A 506 0.00 1.23 -25.43
CA ARG A 506 -0.63 2.52 -25.65
C ARG A 506 -1.77 2.68 -24.65
N TYR A 507 -1.69 3.72 -23.89
CA TYR A 507 -2.68 4.09 -22.88
C TYR A 507 -3.41 5.36 -23.29
N PHE A 508 -4.71 5.38 -23.05
CA PHE A 508 -5.60 6.52 -23.18
C PHE A 508 -6.34 6.70 -21.88
N GLY A 509 -6.30 7.89 -21.31
CA GLY A 509 -7.02 8.21 -20.09
C GLY A 509 -7.83 9.49 -20.25
N ARG A 510 -8.99 9.52 -19.62
CA ARG A 510 -9.86 10.69 -19.53
C ARG A 510 -10.30 10.88 -18.10
N LEU A 511 -10.09 12.07 -17.58
CA LEU A 511 -10.52 12.48 -16.25
C LEU A 511 -11.50 13.64 -16.39
N ALA A 512 -12.71 13.46 -15.90
CA ALA A 512 -13.69 14.51 -15.75
C ALA A 512 -13.93 14.77 -14.27
N ARG A 513 -14.05 16.03 -13.89
CA ARG A 513 -14.33 16.43 -12.52
C ARG A 513 -15.43 17.46 -12.49
N THR A 514 -16.34 17.34 -11.53
CA THR A 514 -17.39 18.32 -11.22
C THR A 514 -17.23 18.73 -9.77
N ASP A 515 -17.20 20.02 -9.50
CA ASP A 515 -17.28 20.54 -8.14
C ASP A 515 -18.73 20.96 -7.87
N ASN A 516 -19.34 20.35 -6.88
CA ASN A 516 -20.73 20.56 -6.53
C ASN A 516 -20.93 21.60 -5.41
N THR A 517 -19.84 22.19 -4.88
CA THR A 517 -19.93 23.18 -3.79
C THR A 517 -20.32 24.58 -4.27
N GLY A 518 -20.15 24.86 -5.56
CA GLY A 518 -20.27 26.24 -6.06
C GLY A 518 -19.19 27.19 -5.55
N ILE A 519 -18.23 26.70 -4.80
CA ILE A 519 -17.08 27.48 -4.30
C ILE A 519 -16.00 27.41 -5.38
N GLY A 520 -15.72 28.57 -5.99
CA GLY A 520 -14.63 28.67 -6.95
C GLY A 520 -13.32 28.22 -6.35
N VAL A 521 -12.52 27.47 -7.11
CA VAL A 521 -11.18 27.05 -6.65
C VAL A 521 -10.27 28.29 -6.65
N PRO A 522 -9.70 28.68 -5.51
CA PRO A 522 -8.77 29.79 -5.47
C PRO A 522 -7.61 29.57 -6.46
N GLY A 523 -7.39 30.53 -7.34
CA GLY A 523 -6.28 30.52 -8.30
C GLY A 523 -6.65 30.16 -9.74
N LEU A 524 -7.90 29.80 -10.06
CA LEU A 524 -8.29 29.48 -11.43
C LEU A 524 -8.98 30.62 -12.19
N ASP A 525 -9.81 31.36 -11.58
CA ASP A 525 -10.38 32.65 -12.01
C ASP A 525 -11.25 33.21 -10.87
N PRO A 526 -10.81 34.28 -10.19
CA PRO A 526 -11.60 34.87 -9.12
C PRO A 526 -12.89 35.52 -9.64
N THR A 527 -13.06 35.68 -10.95
CA THR A 527 -14.24 36.26 -11.58
C THR A 527 -15.15 35.25 -12.26
N ALA A 528 -14.70 33.99 -12.40
CA ALA A 528 -15.55 32.92 -12.89
C ALA A 528 -16.63 32.66 -11.85
N ALA A 529 -17.85 33.01 -12.18
CA ALA A 529 -19.04 32.59 -11.42
C ALA A 529 -18.93 31.08 -11.21
N ALA A 530 -19.09 30.63 -9.98
CA ALA A 530 -19.06 29.23 -9.63
C ALA A 530 -19.92 28.41 -10.59
N GLY A 531 -19.26 27.86 -11.60
CA GLY A 531 -19.90 26.99 -12.57
C GLY A 531 -19.57 25.54 -12.22
N PRO A 532 -20.47 24.61 -12.43
CA PRO A 532 -20.29 23.21 -12.05
C PRO A 532 -19.27 22.46 -12.92
N TYR A 533 -18.51 23.14 -13.77
CA TYR A 533 -17.73 22.47 -14.80
C TYR A 533 -16.24 22.72 -14.71
N TYR A 534 -15.48 21.65 -14.52
CA TYR A 534 -14.04 21.64 -14.75
C TYR A 534 -13.70 21.00 -16.09
N PRO A 535 -12.64 21.45 -16.76
CA PRO A 535 -12.27 20.89 -18.03
C PRO A 535 -11.97 19.39 -17.90
N THR A 536 -12.43 18.62 -18.86
CA THR A 536 -12.05 17.22 -19.02
C THR A 536 -10.60 17.15 -19.46
N TYR A 537 -9.81 16.38 -18.74
CA TYR A 537 -8.45 16.08 -19.13
C TYR A 537 -8.38 14.76 -19.89
N SER A 538 -7.71 14.81 -21.03
CA SER A 538 -7.38 13.60 -21.77
C SER A 538 -5.87 13.51 -21.92
N LEU A 539 -5.34 12.33 -21.71
CA LEU A 539 -3.96 12.05 -21.96
C LEU A 539 -3.80 10.77 -22.74
N SER A 540 -2.67 10.67 -23.42
CA SER A 540 -2.25 9.41 -23.97
C SER A 540 -0.76 9.24 -23.76
N SER A 541 -0.33 8.03 -23.46
CA SER A 541 1.06 7.70 -23.27
C SER A 541 1.42 6.38 -23.93
N ASN A 542 2.69 6.27 -24.30
CA ASN A 542 3.28 5.01 -24.75
C ASN A 542 4.22 4.51 -23.67
N ALA A 543 4.28 3.19 -23.50
CA ALA A 543 5.32 2.56 -22.72
C ALA A 543 6.08 1.55 -23.55
N VAL A 544 7.36 1.42 -23.26
CA VAL A 544 8.29 0.50 -23.89
C VAL A 544 8.97 -0.31 -22.80
N SER A 545 9.12 -1.60 -23.03
CA SER A 545 9.98 -2.47 -22.23
C SER A 545 10.75 -3.39 -23.12
N TRP A 546 11.99 -3.69 -22.76
CA TRP A 546 12.76 -4.74 -23.38
C TRP A 546 13.82 -5.27 -22.43
N GLY A 547 14.23 -6.50 -22.65
CA GLY A 547 15.25 -7.10 -21.81
C GLY A 547 15.87 -8.31 -22.44
N VAL A 548 17.01 -8.70 -21.88
CA VAL A 548 17.75 -9.90 -22.26
C VAL A 548 18.13 -10.67 -21.00
N VAL A 549 17.98 -11.99 -21.06
CA VAL A 549 18.50 -12.93 -20.07
C VAL A 549 19.41 -13.89 -20.75
N ILE A 550 20.62 -14.03 -20.21
CA ILE A 550 21.62 -14.99 -20.69
C ILE A 550 21.88 -15.99 -19.57
N LYS A 551 21.73 -17.29 -19.85
CA LYS A 551 22.03 -18.38 -18.92
C LYS A 551 23.29 -19.11 -19.36
N PRO A 552 24.48 -18.71 -18.86
CA PRO A 552 25.71 -19.45 -19.14
C PRO A 552 25.61 -20.91 -18.72
N ILE A 553 24.95 -21.14 -17.62
CA ILE A 553 24.50 -22.46 -17.13
C ILE A 553 23.05 -22.34 -16.65
N LYS A 554 22.32 -23.45 -16.55
CA LYS A 554 20.90 -23.46 -16.17
C LYS A 554 20.58 -22.78 -14.83
N ASN A 555 21.56 -22.75 -13.94
CA ASN A 555 21.39 -22.24 -12.59
C ASN A 555 21.70 -20.75 -12.43
N ILE A 556 22.25 -20.09 -13.43
CA ILE A 556 22.66 -18.68 -13.40
C ILE A 556 22.04 -17.94 -14.57
N SER A 557 21.29 -16.90 -14.28
CA SER A 557 20.72 -15.96 -15.23
C SER A 557 21.35 -14.58 -15.06
N LEU A 558 22.05 -14.10 -16.08
CA LEU A 558 22.51 -12.72 -16.19
C LEU A 558 21.45 -11.95 -16.95
N PHE A 559 20.99 -10.84 -16.42
CA PHE A 559 19.92 -10.09 -17.07
C PHE A 559 20.23 -8.60 -17.20
N TYR A 560 19.66 -8.02 -18.22
CA TYR A 560 19.53 -6.58 -18.42
C TYR A 560 18.10 -6.27 -18.85
N GLY A 561 17.49 -5.26 -18.24
CA GLY A 561 16.13 -4.79 -18.56
C GLY A 561 16.05 -3.27 -18.64
N TYR A 562 15.23 -2.81 -19.57
CA TYR A 562 14.81 -1.42 -19.69
C TYR A 562 13.28 -1.36 -19.64
N ASN A 563 12.73 -0.63 -18.70
CA ASN A 563 11.30 -0.51 -18.49
C ASN A 563 10.90 0.94 -18.34
N THR A 564 9.70 1.30 -18.82
CA THR A 564 9.12 2.62 -18.60
C THR A 564 7.80 2.52 -17.84
N SER A 565 7.47 3.52 -17.02
CA SER A 565 6.11 3.76 -16.59
C SER A 565 5.44 4.68 -17.61
N GLY A 566 4.29 4.28 -18.13
CA GLY A 566 3.40 5.21 -18.83
C GLY A 566 2.71 6.03 -17.74
N GLY A 567 2.69 7.35 -17.89
CA GLY A 567 2.01 8.16 -16.90
C GLY A 567 0.52 7.85 -16.89
N ALA A 568 0.03 7.32 -15.79
CA ALA A 568 -1.38 7.35 -15.50
C ALA A 568 -1.83 8.78 -15.18
N MET A 569 -3.11 9.04 -15.30
CA MET A 569 -3.71 10.23 -14.71
C MET A 569 -3.36 10.23 -13.22
N PRO A 570 -2.79 11.32 -12.68
CA PRO A 570 -2.62 11.37 -11.25
C PRO A 570 -4.00 11.33 -10.60
N GLY A 571 -4.15 10.49 -9.60
CA GLY A 571 -5.30 10.45 -8.73
C GLY A 571 -5.53 11.74 -7.92
N GLN A 572 -4.97 12.85 -8.35
CA GLN A 572 -5.06 14.15 -7.67
C GLN A 572 -6.34 14.90 -8.03
N LEU A 573 -7.48 14.26 -7.84
CA LEU A 573 -8.73 15.00 -7.74
C LEU A 573 -8.78 15.88 -6.48
N ASN A 574 -7.86 15.69 -5.54
CA ASN A 574 -7.83 16.37 -4.26
C ASN A 574 -7.07 17.67 -4.27
N ALA A 575 -6.04 17.81 -5.08
CA ALA A 575 -5.28 19.04 -5.12
C ALA A 575 -6.14 20.14 -5.72
N GLY A 576 -6.42 21.15 -4.92
CA GLY A 576 -7.07 22.35 -5.40
C GLY A 576 -6.35 22.88 -6.62
N GLY A 577 -7.09 23.16 -7.66
CA GLY A 577 -6.63 23.88 -8.83
C GLY A 577 -5.75 23.06 -9.78
N HIS A 578 -6.18 23.01 -11.00
CA HIS A 578 -5.35 22.50 -12.09
C HIS A 578 -4.23 23.48 -12.39
N ALA A 579 -3.00 23.04 -12.23
CA ALA A 579 -1.91 23.76 -12.87
C ALA A 579 -2.23 23.77 -14.38
N PRO A 580 -2.33 24.93 -15.03
CA PRO A 580 -2.61 25.01 -16.47
C PRO A 580 -1.58 24.25 -17.33
N ASN A 581 -0.49 23.80 -16.74
CA ASN A 581 0.61 23.08 -17.36
C ASN A 581 0.80 21.68 -16.76
N PHE A 582 -0.27 20.98 -16.41
CA PHE A 582 -0.20 19.61 -15.90
C PHE A 582 0.66 18.72 -16.82
N ARG A 583 1.65 18.03 -16.25
CA ARG A 583 2.51 17.08 -16.95
C ARG A 583 2.41 15.71 -16.34
N VAL A 584 2.31 14.73 -17.21
CA VAL A 584 2.32 13.33 -16.79
C VAL A 584 3.67 12.94 -16.23
N GLN A 585 3.69 12.34 -15.06
CA GLN A 585 4.90 11.77 -14.49
C GLN A 585 5.24 10.48 -15.22
N VAL A 586 6.46 10.40 -15.75
CA VAL A 586 6.95 9.22 -16.46
C VAL A 586 8.23 8.73 -15.79
N GLY A 587 8.27 7.45 -15.46
CA GLY A 587 9.46 6.79 -14.96
C GLY A 587 10.14 5.97 -16.05
N ASN A 588 11.45 5.85 -15.98
CA ASN A 588 12.21 4.87 -16.72
C ASN A 588 13.24 4.21 -15.81
N GLN A 589 13.54 2.96 -16.08
CA GLN A 589 14.50 2.17 -15.34
C GLN A 589 15.42 1.42 -16.25
N LYS A 590 16.70 1.41 -15.90
CA LYS A 590 17.70 0.46 -16.37
C LYS A 590 18.07 -0.44 -15.21
N GLU A 591 18.01 -1.73 -15.43
CA GLU A 591 18.35 -2.72 -14.40
C GLU A 591 19.21 -3.81 -14.98
N PHE A 592 20.24 -4.22 -14.25
CA PHE A 592 21.03 -5.39 -14.59
C PHE A 592 21.40 -6.17 -13.34
N GLY A 593 21.59 -7.47 -13.50
CA GLY A 593 21.91 -8.29 -12.34
C GLY A 593 22.13 -9.76 -12.67
N VAL A 594 22.20 -10.52 -11.61
CA VAL A 594 22.32 -11.97 -11.64
C VAL A 594 21.27 -12.60 -10.75
N LYS A 595 20.64 -13.66 -11.24
CA LYS A 595 19.74 -14.53 -10.49
C LYS A 595 20.30 -15.94 -10.52
N THR A 596 20.21 -16.62 -9.38
CA THR A 596 20.73 -18.00 -9.28
C THR A 596 19.74 -18.91 -8.58
N THR A 597 19.66 -20.17 -9.03
CA THR A 597 18.87 -21.21 -8.39
C THR A 597 19.69 -22.50 -8.33
N TRP A 598 19.87 -23.04 -7.11
CA TRP A 598 20.68 -24.21 -6.84
C TRP A 598 19.91 -25.24 -6.02
N LEU A 599 20.46 -26.44 -5.92
CA LEU A 599 19.93 -27.52 -5.09
C LEU A 599 18.46 -27.87 -5.37
N GLY A 600 18.05 -27.85 -6.66
CA GLY A 600 16.67 -28.12 -7.05
C GLY A 600 15.68 -27.05 -6.59
N GLY A 601 16.12 -25.79 -6.52
CA GLY A 601 15.24 -24.67 -6.09
C GLY A 601 15.27 -24.37 -4.59
N LYS A 602 16.08 -25.12 -3.81
CA LYS A 602 16.21 -24.85 -2.36
C LYS A 602 17.02 -23.61 -2.05
N LEU A 603 17.97 -23.23 -2.91
CA LEU A 603 18.76 -22.01 -2.76
C LEU A 603 18.51 -21.10 -3.96
N ASN A 604 17.93 -19.93 -3.68
CA ASN A 604 17.71 -18.88 -4.66
C ASN A 604 18.35 -17.59 -4.17
N ALA A 605 18.99 -16.87 -5.08
CA ALA A 605 19.53 -15.56 -4.79
C ALA A 605 19.44 -14.65 -6.01
N SER A 606 19.27 -13.37 -5.78
CA SER A 606 19.34 -12.32 -6.80
C SER A 606 20.19 -11.16 -6.30
N PHE A 607 20.98 -10.60 -7.21
CA PHE A 607 21.72 -9.38 -6.97
C PHE A 607 21.56 -8.47 -8.18
N ALA A 608 21.08 -7.26 -7.97
CA ALA A 608 20.72 -6.35 -9.03
C ALA A 608 21.19 -4.92 -8.75
N HIS A 609 21.57 -4.23 -9.80
CA HIS A 609 21.73 -2.77 -9.82
C HIS A 609 20.59 -2.15 -10.62
N PHE A 610 20.00 -1.10 -10.08
CA PHE A 610 18.97 -0.32 -10.76
C PHE A 610 19.34 1.17 -10.83
N ASP A 611 18.82 1.81 -11.87
CA ASP A 611 18.86 3.28 -12.07
C ASP A 611 17.49 3.71 -12.60
N ILE A 612 16.76 4.45 -11.77
CA ILE A 612 15.39 4.92 -12.03
C ILE A 612 15.42 6.44 -12.12
N ALA A 613 14.84 6.98 -13.19
CA ALA A 613 14.57 8.40 -13.31
C ALA A 613 13.06 8.61 -13.49
N GLN A 614 12.49 9.48 -12.65
CA GLN A 614 11.13 9.98 -12.80
C GLN A 614 11.17 11.41 -13.27
N SER A 615 10.51 11.71 -14.38
CA SER A 615 10.35 13.07 -14.90
C SER A 615 9.01 13.67 -14.46
N ASN A 616 8.96 15.00 -14.54
CA ASN A 616 7.78 15.80 -14.26
C ASN A 616 7.24 15.67 -12.81
N TYR A 617 8.11 15.52 -11.82
CA TYR A 617 7.73 15.62 -10.43
C TYR A 617 7.43 17.08 -10.07
N PRO A 618 6.23 17.43 -9.58
CA PRO A 618 5.85 18.80 -9.30
C PRO A 618 6.51 19.32 -8.02
N VAL A 619 7.10 20.51 -8.11
CA VAL A 619 7.65 21.24 -6.97
C VAL A 619 7.19 22.69 -7.01
N PRO A 620 7.02 23.37 -5.85
CA PRO A 620 6.70 24.79 -5.82
C PRO A 620 7.75 25.63 -6.56
N ASN A 621 7.30 26.61 -7.35
CA ASN A 621 8.21 27.54 -8.00
C ASN A 621 8.69 28.61 -7.01
N SER A 622 9.95 28.52 -6.59
CA SER A 622 10.54 29.44 -5.60
C SER A 622 10.50 30.91 -6.05
N GLU A 623 10.66 31.15 -7.34
CA GLU A 623 10.64 32.52 -7.88
C GLU A 623 9.23 33.14 -7.82
N TYR A 624 8.20 32.36 -8.17
CA TYR A 624 6.81 32.79 -8.01
C TYR A 624 6.51 33.22 -6.58
N TYR A 625 6.80 32.37 -5.61
CA TYR A 625 6.52 32.65 -4.21
C TYR A 625 7.37 33.79 -3.66
N THR A 626 8.60 33.96 -4.15
CA THR A 626 9.46 35.11 -3.80
C THR A 626 8.86 36.43 -4.28
N LEU A 627 8.40 36.47 -5.55
CA LEU A 627 7.78 37.69 -6.09
C LEU A 627 6.50 38.05 -5.32
N VAL A 628 5.64 37.07 -5.06
CA VAL A 628 4.40 37.27 -4.26
C VAL A 628 4.72 37.81 -2.87
N ALA A 629 5.69 37.25 -2.18
CA ALA A 629 6.04 37.67 -0.83
C ALA A 629 6.67 39.06 -0.76
N GLN A 630 7.35 39.48 -1.81
CA GLN A 630 7.94 40.80 -1.92
C GLN A 630 6.93 41.85 -2.43
N GLY A 631 5.69 41.42 -2.74
CA GLY A 631 4.66 42.33 -3.28
C GLY A 631 4.98 42.80 -4.70
N LEU A 632 5.87 42.09 -5.42
CA LEU A 632 6.24 42.40 -6.79
C LEU A 632 5.20 41.87 -7.78
N PRO A 633 5.01 42.51 -8.92
CA PRO A 633 4.11 42.02 -9.95
C PRO A 633 4.50 40.63 -10.44
N VAL A 634 3.58 39.71 -10.48
CA VAL A 634 3.75 38.37 -11.04
C VAL A 634 3.01 38.34 -12.38
N PRO A 635 3.68 37.96 -13.51
CA PRO A 635 3.00 37.74 -14.77
C PRO A 635 1.87 36.75 -14.66
N ALA A 636 0.76 36.95 -15.37
CA ALA A 636 -0.44 36.12 -15.26
C ALA A 636 -0.20 34.64 -15.64
N ASP A 637 0.76 34.38 -16.49
CA ASP A 637 1.17 33.05 -16.96
C ASP A 637 2.39 32.49 -16.23
N PHE A 638 2.87 33.16 -15.18
CA PHE A 638 4.05 32.72 -14.44
C PHE A 638 3.71 31.44 -13.62
N PRO A 639 4.45 30.36 -13.83
CA PRO A 639 4.06 29.07 -13.26
C PRO A 639 4.25 29.05 -11.73
N THR A 640 3.24 28.63 -11.00
CA THR A 640 3.31 28.37 -9.55
C THR A 640 4.05 27.08 -9.23
N THR A 641 4.16 26.18 -10.20
CA THR A 641 4.75 24.85 -10.07
C THR A 641 5.78 24.61 -11.17
N LEU A 642 6.93 24.12 -10.79
CA LEU A 642 7.96 23.59 -11.68
C LEU A 642 7.86 22.08 -11.73
N TYR A 643 8.23 21.49 -12.87
CA TYR A 643 8.29 20.04 -13.04
C TYR A 643 9.75 19.62 -13.14
N LEU A 644 10.21 18.93 -12.12
CA LEU A 644 11.61 18.50 -11.99
C LEU A 644 11.72 16.97 -12.08
N ASN A 645 12.95 16.47 -12.15
CA ASN A 645 13.19 15.04 -12.16
C ASN A 645 13.55 14.56 -10.74
N GLN A 646 13.20 13.31 -10.45
CA GLN A 646 13.72 12.58 -9.30
C GLN A 646 14.49 11.37 -9.80
N VAL A 647 15.50 10.95 -9.06
CA VAL A 647 16.32 9.79 -9.41
C VAL A 647 16.47 8.88 -8.20
N SER A 648 16.54 7.57 -8.47
CA SER A 648 16.91 6.58 -7.47
C SER A 648 17.78 5.51 -8.12
N LYS A 649 18.95 5.27 -7.57
CA LYS A 649 19.87 4.24 -8.03
C LYS A 649 20.42 3.46 -6.86
N GLY A 650 20.72 2.20 -7.06
CA GLY A 650 21.23 1.40 -5.95
C GLY A 650 21.48 -0.06 -6.31
N TRP A 651 21.83 -0.79 -5.28
CA TRP A 651 22.08 -2.22 -5.30
C TRP A 651 21.13 -2.93 -4.38
N GLU A 652 20.62 -4.06 -4.81
CA GLU A 652 19.74 -4.92 -4.02
C GLU A 652 20.25 -6.35 -4.05
N PHE A 653 20.17 -7.01 -2.91
CA PHE A 653 20.37 -8.43 -2.75
C PHE A 653 19.15 -9.06 -2.10
N GLU A 654 18.73 -10.22 -2.60
CA GLU A 654 17.70 -11.06 -2.00
C GLU A 654 18.16 -12.52 -2.05
N GLY A 655 17.91 -13.24 -0.98
CA GLY A 655 18.25 -14.63 -0.90
C GLY A 655 17.27 -15.46 -0.09
N SER A 656 17.04 -16.70 -0.51
CA SER A 656 16.30 -17.71 0.23
C SER A 656 17.01 -19.05 0.17
N TYR A 657 17.10 -19.70 1.32
CA TYR A 657 17.76 -21.00 1.42
C TYR A 657 17.00 -21.96 2.34
N ALA A 658 16.38 -22.97 1.76
CA ALA A 658 15.88 -24.14 2.47
C ALA A 658 17.05 -25.12 2.65
N VAL A 659 17.82 -24.93 3.72
CA VAL A 659 19.05 -25.70 4.01
C VAL A 659 18.74 -27.19 4.03
N ASN A 660 17.69 -27.53 4.74
CA ASN A 660 17.12 -28.88 4.82
C ASN A 660 15.62 -28.77 5.15
N THR A 661 14.97 -29.86 5.54
CA THR A 661 13.57 -29.89 5.95
C THR A 661 13.27 -29.10 7.24
N ASN A 662 14.32 -28.79 8.02
CA ASN A 662 14.24 -28.19 9.33
C ASN A 662 14.54 -26.68 9.31
N LEU A 663 15.46 -26.23 8.46
CA LEU A 663 16.00 -24.88 8.49
C LEU A 663 15.76 -24.14 7.17
N THR A 664 15.08 -23.01 7.26
CA THR A 664 14.89 -22.06 6.14
C THR A 664 15.38 -20.68 6.55
N ILE A 665 16.08 -20.02 5.65
CA ILE A 665 16.67 -18.70 5.84
C ILE A 665 16.23 -17.79 4.68
N PHE A 666 15.79 -16.60 4.98
CA PHE A 666 15.56 -15.51 4.04
C PHE A 666 16.39 -14.32 4.44
N GLY A 667 16.82 -13.55 3.47
CA GLY A 667 17.49 -12.29 3.75
C GLY A 667 17.48 -11.38 2.54
N ASN A 668 17.41 -10.08 2.81
CA ASN A 668 17.58 -9.06 1.80
C ASN A 668 18.40 -7.90 2.33
N TYR A 669 19.01 -7.19 1.39
CA TYR A 669 19.76 -5.97 1.65
C TYR A 669 19.60 -5.03 0.47
N SER A 670 19.38 -3.74 0.76
CA SER A 670 19.35 -2.68 -0.24
C SER A 670 20.19 -1.51 0.21
N LYS A 671 20.98 -0.98 -0.72
CA LYS A 671 21.67 0.30 -0.58
C LYS A 671 21.32 1.16 -1.79
N LEU A 672 20.70 2.30 -1.52
CA LEU A 672 20.21 3.17 -2.58
C LEU A 672 20.51 4.64 -2.30
N GLU A 673 20.58 5.41 -3.35
CA GLU A 673 20.63 6.85 -3.34
C GLU A 673 19.41 7.40 -4.07
N ALA A 674 18.42 7.89 -3.30
CA ALA A 674 17.21 8.49 -3.84
C ALA A 674 17.24 10.00 -3.64
N ARG A 675 17.21 10.77 -4.75
CA ARG A 675 17.36 12.22 -4.74
C ARG A 675 16.29 12.92 -5.58
N GLN A 676 15.84 14.04 -5.08
CA GLN A 676 15.06 14.99 -5.87
C GLN A 676 15.99 15.78 -6.80
N ALA A 677 15.43 16.46 -7.81
CA ALA A 677 16.23 17.31 -8.70
C ALA A 677 16.99 18.44 -7.98
N THR A 678 16.55 18.82 -6.81
CA THR A 678 17.23 19.75 -5.90
C THR A 678 18.47 19.16 -5.20
N GLY A 679 18.76 17.86 -5.39
CA GLY A 679 19.82 17.12 -4.72
C GLY A 679 19.44 16.58 -3.33
N LEU A 680 18.28 16.92 -2.80
CA LEU A 680 17.82 16.46 -1.48
C LEU A 680 17.40 14.99 -1.51
N ARG A 681 17.57 14.30 -0.38
CA ARG A 681 17.07 12.95 -0.16
C ARG A 681 15.54 12.97 -0.30
N ILE A 682 14.99 11.94 -0.92
CA ILE A 682 13.53 11.72 -0.94
C ILE A 682 13.10 11.35 0.48
N ARG A 683 12.08 12.04 0.99
CA ARG A 683 11.56 11.80 2.35
C ARG A 683 11.08 10.37 2.53
N GLY A 684 11.18 9.83 3.75
CA GLY A 684 10.71 8.48 4.09
C GLY A 684 11.49 7.36 3.41
N THR A 685 12.68 7.67 2.86
CA THR A 685 13.52 6.70 2.17
C THR A 685 14.84 6.56 2.92
N PRO A 686 15.09 5.41 3.58
CA PRO A 686 16.39 5.09 4.15
C PRO A 686 17.41 4.81 3.03
N ASP A 687 18.66 5.15 3.24
CA ASP A 687 19.73 4.85 2.27
C ASP A 687 20.11 3.36 2.29
N GLU A 688 19.94 2.69 3.43
CA GLU A 688 20.19 1.24 3.55
C GLU A 688 19.05 0.56 4.33
N THR A 689 18.68 -0.64 3.87
CA THR A 689 17.76 -1.55 4.58
C THR A 689 18.32 -2.94 4.56
N ALA A 690 18.11 -3.70 5.62
CA ALA A 690 18.47 -5.11 5.70
C ALA A 690 17.44 -5.88 6.50
N ALA A 691 17.06 -7.06 6.05
CA ALA A 691 16.22 -7.96 6.81
C ALA A 691 16.73 -9.39 6.73
N LEU A 692 16.55 -10.12 7.82
CA LEU A 692 16.88 -11.54 7.93
C LEU A 692 15.75 -12.25 8.66
N TYR A 693 15.36 -13.40 8.17
CA TYR A 693 14.40 -14.28 8.82
C TYR A 693 14.93 -15.71 8.79
N VAL A 694 14.96 -16.35 9.95
CA VAL A 694 15.40 -17.72 10.13
C VAL A 694 14.26 -18.52 10.76
N ASP A 695 13.84 -19.60 10.14
CA ASP A 695 12.83 -20.54 10.66
C ASP A 695 13.48 -21.91 10.84
N TYR A 696 13.39 -22.45 12.04
CA TYR A 696 13.86 -23.79 12.38
C TYR A 696 12.75 -24.65 12.95
N ARG A 697 12.64 -25.89 12.47
CA ARG A 697 11.61 -26.87 12.86
C ARG A 697 12.24 -28.19 13.28
N PHE A 698 11.82 -28.71 14.42
CA PHE A 698 12.18 -30.04 14.85
C PHE A 698 11.26 -31.06 14.19
N THR A 699 11.78 -31.87 13.26
CA THR A 699 11.02 -32.89 12.53
C THR A 699 11.12 -34.27 13.17
N GLU A 700 12.05 -34.43 14.11
CA GLU A 700 12.35 -35.70 14.79
C GLU A 700 12.68 -35.49 16.27
N GLY A 701 12.76 -36.58 17.04
CA GLY A 701 13.10 -36.57 18.45
C GLY A 701 11.99 -36.07 19.37
N THR A 702 12.34 -35.78 20.63
CA THR A 702 11.40 -35.34 21.68
C THR A 702 10.80 -33.98 21.45
N LEU A 703 11.40 -33.14 20.64
CA LEU A 703 10.91 -31.81 20.26
C LEU A 703 10.21 -31.82 18.92
N LYS A 704 9.90 -32.98 18.34
CA LYS A 704 9.15 -33.07 17.07
C LYS A 704 7.88 -32.23 17.13
N GLY A 705 7.69 -31.43 16.09
CA GLY A 705 6.55 -30.49 15.98
C GLY A 705 6.84 -29.10 16.53
N PHE A 706 7.82 -28.92 17.39
CA PHE A 706 8.26 -27.58 17.78
C PHE A 706 9.09 -26.89 16.69
N GLY A 707 9.06 -25.59 16.69
CA GLY A 707 9.89 -24.74 15.85
C GLY A 707 10.06 -23.37 16.48
N PHE A 708 11.07 -22.65 16.02
CA PHE A 708 11.27 -21.25 16.39
C PHE A 708 11.69 -20.44 15.17
N ASN A 709 11.37 -19.15 15.21
CA ASN A 709 11.85 -18.21 14.20
C ASN A 709 12.47 -16.98 14.83
N VAL A 710 13.35 -16.35 14.08
CA VAL A 710 13.98 -15.07 14.42
C VAL A 710 13.90 -14.16 13.21
N GLY A 711 13.35 -12.97 13.40
CA GLY A 711 13.29 -11.92 12.38
C GLY A 711 14.11 -10.71 12.80
N LEU A 712 14.95 -10.20 11.91
CA LEU A 712 15.69 -8.94 12.05
C LEU A 712 15.24 -7.97 10.95
N ASP A 713 14.97 -6.70 11.30
CA ASP A 713 14.60 -5.62 10.38
C ASP A 713 15.40 -4.38 10.74
N HIS A 714 16.34 -4.01 9.88
CA HIS A 714 17.23 -2.86 10.04
C HIS A 714 16.97 -1.81 8.95
N LYS A 715 17.00 -0.54 9.35
CA LYS A 715 16.95 0.62 8.46
C LYS A 715 17.88 1.71 8.97
N THR A 716 18.53 2.41 8.06
CA THR A 716 19.26 3.65 8.40
C THR A 716 18.31 4.82 8.59
N ASP A 717 18.84 5.96 8.98
CA ASP A 717 18.09 7.21 9.09
C ASP A 717 17.49 7.66 7.76
N MET A 718 16.42 8.44 7.85
CA MET A 718 15.74 8.99 6.68
C MET A 718 15.24 10.41 6.96
N VAL A 719 14.99 11.16 5.90
CA VAL A 719 14.36 12.48 6.02
C VAL A 719 12.89 12.31 6.36
N GLY A 720 12.42 12.93 7.44
CA GLY A 720 11.01 12.88 7.86
C GLY A 720 10.14 13.81 7.03
N GLU A 721 10.62 14.99 6.70
CA GLU A 721 9.90 15.97 5.90
C GLU A 721 10.85 16.88 5.15
N ASN A 722 10.51 17.23 3.91
CA ASN A 722 11.13 18.29 3.14
C ASN A 722 10.14 19.46 2.98
N VAL A 723 10.50 20.63 3.42
CA VAL A 723 9.66 21.83 3.36
C VAL A 723 10.29 22.92 2.52
N SER A 724 9.44 23.72 1.90
CA SER A 724 9.84 24.96 1.22
C SER A 724 9.47 26.14 2.11
N GLY A 725 10.28 27.15 2.15
CA GLY A 725 10.02 28.33 2.97
C GLY A 725 11.02 29.45 2.77
N TYR A 726 10.79 30.58 3.42
CA TYR A 726 11.75 31.69 3.45
C TYR A 726 12.78 31.50 4.56
N THR A 727 13.94 32.09 4.39
CA THR A 727 15.02 32.04 5.38
C THR A 727 14.66 32.78 6.67
N THR A 728 13.59 33.59 6.65
CA THR A 728 13.08 34.30 7.83
C THR A 728 11.58 34.13 7.97
N THR A 729 11.04 34.31 9.17
CA THR A 729 9.59 34.24 9.45
C THR A 729 8.77 35.33 8.79
N LYS A 730 9.43 36.34 8.27
CA LYS A 730 8.85 37.44 7.50
C LYS A 730 9.77 37.70 6.33
N PRO A 731 9.35 37.41 5.10
CA PRO A 731 10.17 37.77 3.94
C PRO A 731 10.33 39.29 3.86
N LEU A 732 11.57 39.72 3.97
CA LEU A 732 12.00 41.09 3.70
C LEU A 732 12.48 41.21 2.26
N PRO A 733 12.48 42.38 1.68
CA PRO A 733 13.14 42.58 0.40
C PRO A 733 14.56 42.05 0.45
N GLY A 734 14.92 41.08 -0.40
CA GLY A 734 16.21 40.42 -0.40
C GLY A 734 16.23 39.00 0.23
N ASP A 735 15.20 38.59 0.94
CA ASP A 735 15.10 37.22 1.41
C ASP A 735 14.82 36.24 0.27
N VAL A 736 15.50 35.11 0.30
CA VAL A 736 15.41 34.08 -0.71
C VAL A 736 14.42 33.01 -0.23
N PHE A 737 13.49 32.65 -1.09
CA PHE A 737 12.67 31.46 -0.89
C PHE A 737 13.55 30.22 -1.08
N VAL A 738 13.66 29.41 -0.04
CA VAL A 738 14.43 28.16 -0.11
C VAL A 738 13.52 27.06 -0.58
N LEU A 739 13.85 26.50 -1.74
CA LEU A 739 13.15 25.38 -2.30
C LEU A 739 13.58 24.13 -1.53
N GLN A 740 12.64 23.57 -0.83
CA GLN A 740 12.76 22.33 -0.07
C GLN A 740 14.07 22.14 0.71
N GLN A 741 13.96 21.95 1.98
CA GLN A 741 15.07 21.51 2.84
C GLN A 741 14.51 20.56 3.92
N PRO A 742 15.35 19.67 4.49
CA PRO A 742 14.92 18.80 5.55
C PRO A 742 14.37 19.60 6.74
N SER A 743 13.20 19.20 7.24
CA SER A 743 12.62 19.76 8.46
C SER A 743 13.13 19.05 9.70
N PHE A 744 13.31 17.72 9.60
CA PHE A 744 13.88 16.84 10.62
C PHE A 744 14.28 15.49 10.01
N LEU A 745 15.01 14.69 10.77
CA LEU A 745 15.39 13.32 10.43
C LEU A 745 14.59 12.33 11.28
N VAL A 746 14.37 11.14 10.76
CA VAL A 746 13.88 9.98 11.50
C VAL A 746 15.06 9.05 11.72
N ASP A 747 15.29 8.64 12.96
CA ASP A 747 16.44 7.80 13.31
C ASP A 747 16.35 6.41 12.69
N GLY A 748 17.50 5.80 12.47
CA GLY A 748 17.60 4.40 12.07
C GLY A 748 17.18 3.45 13.18
N ARG A 749 16.86 2.19 12.83
CA ARG A 749 16.40 1.20 13.81
C ARG A 749 16.81 -0.21 13.47
N LEU A 750 16.87 -1.05 14.52
CA LEU A 750 16.93 -2.50 14.39
C LEU A 750 15.83 -3.14 15.23
N LEU A 751 14.86 -3.76 14.58
CA LEU A 751 13.80 -4.52 15.24
C LEU A 751 14.15 -6.01 15.25
N VAL A 752 13.94 -6.65 16.39
CA VAL A 752 14.17 -8.08 16.59
C VAL A 752 12.85 -8.74 16.98
N ASN A 753 12.48 -9.78 16.25
CA ASN A 753 11.27 -10.56 16.49
C ASN A 753 11.62 -12.02 16.76
N PHE A 754 10.90 -12.67 17.69
CA PHE A 754 11.05 -14.09 18.01
C PHE A 754 9.71 -14.79 17.93
N GLY A 755 9.66 -15.97 17.31
CA GLY A 755 8.49 -16.81 17.28
C GLY A 755 8.75 -18.22 17.76
N LEU A 756 7.72 -18.79 18.39
CA LEU A 756 7.65 -20.21 18.73
C LEU A 756 6.45 -20.82 18.03
N THR A 757 6.62 -22.01 17.49
CA THR A 757 5.54 -22.74 16.80
C THR A 757 5.53 -24.18 17.33
N TYR A 758 4.32 -24.72 17.51
CA TYR A 758 4.10 -26.15 17.71
C TYR A 758 3.11 -26.67 16.69
N ARG A 759 3.50 -27.70 15.93
CA ARG A 759 2.65 -28.35 14.91
C ARG A 759 2.42 -29.82 15.30
N ALA A 760 1.16 -30.15 15.52
CA ALA A 760 0.66 -31.51 15.59
C ALA A 760 -0.01 -31.86 14.26
N GLU A 761 -0.64 -33.03 14.17
CA GLU A 761 -1.27 -33.51 12.93
C GLU A 761 -2.27 -32.49 12.36
N ASN A 762 -3.23 -32.05 13.18
CA ASN A 762 -4.30 -31.14 12.79
C ASN A 762 -4.22 -29.77 13.50
N TRP A 763 -3.25 -29.56 14.38
CA TRP A 763 -3.14 -28.37 15.18
C TRP A 763 -1.83 -27.64 14.94
N THR A 764 -1.91 -26.32 14.83
CA THR A 764 -0.71 -25.46 14.87
C THR A 764 -0.94 -24.36 15.88
N ALA A 765 -0.07 -24.28 16.88
CA ALA A 765 -0.04 -23.17 17.83
C ALA A 765 1.20 -22.31 17.55
N ARG A 766 1.06 -20.98 17.61
CA ARG A 766 2.15 -20.02 17.39
C ARG A 766 2.13 -18.96 18.46
N VAL A 767 3.31 -18.52 18.86
CA VAL A 767 3.50 -17.33 19.73
C VAL A 767 4.61 -16.50 19.10
N GLN A 768 4.35 -15.21 18.91
CA GLN A 768 5.28 -14.26 18.34
C GLN A 768 5.51 -13.11 19.32
N LEU A 769 6.78 -12.82 19.61
CA LEU A 769 7.24 -11.65 20.35
C LEU A 769 7.81 -10.65 19.34
N ASN A 770 7.11 -9.56 19.11
CA ASN A 770 7.53 -8.48 18.23
C ASN A 770 8.29 -7.43 19.01
N ASN A 771 9.25 -6.74 18.36
CA ASN A 771 10.10 -5.73 18.96
C ASN A 771 10.65 -6.19 20.31
N ALA A 772 11.31 -7.33 20.32
CA ALA A 772 11.76 -8.02 21.55
C ALA A 772 12.72 -7.19 22.42
N LEU A 773 13.45 -6.27 21.80
CA LEU A 773 14.37 -5.35 22.48
C LEU A 773 13.66 -4.11 23.05
N ASP A 774 12.36 -3.96 22.78
CA ASP A 774 11.54 -2.80 23.16
C ASP A 774 12.11 -1.48 22.64
N GLU A 775 12.58 -1.49 21.40
CA GLU A 775 13.10 -0.31 20.72
C GLU A 775 12.00 0.76 20.62
N ASP A 776 12.32 1.97 21.04
CA ASP A 776 11.46 3.14 20.87
C ASP A 776 11.79 3.82 19.54
N TYR A 777 10.90 3.76 18.58
CA TYR A 777 11.17 4.20 17.23
C TYR A 777 10.00 4.94 16.60
N ILE A 778 10.31 5.73 15.60
CA ILE A 778 9.33 6.35 14.71
C ILE A 778 9.07 5.42 13.53
N LEU A 779 7.83 5.01 13.36
CA LEU A 779 7.41 4.15 12.25
C LEU A 779 7.42 4.91 10.92
N ALA A 780 6.78 6.08 10.91
CA ALA A 780 6.62 6.93 9.74
C ALA A 780 6.44 8.40 10.15
N ALA A 781 6.72 9.31 9.22
CA ALA A 781 6.52 10.74 9.43
C ALA A 781 5.97 11.41 8.16
N GLY A 782 4.84 12.08 8.30
CA GLY A 782 4.22 12.87 7.23
C GLY A 782 4.57 14.35 7.28
N SER A 783 4.65 14.87 8.49
CA SER A 783 5.00 16.27 8.79
C SER A 783 5.43 16.37 10.24
N ARG A 784 5.83 17.57 10.68
CA ARG A 784 6.14 17.85 12.09
C ARG A 784 4.94 17.67 13.04
N THR A 785 3.73 17.65 12.52
CA THR A 785 2.48 17.42 13.28
C THR A 785 1.90 16.03 13.08
N SER A 786 2.56 15.20 12.28
CA SER A 786 2.05 13.89 11.92
C SER A 786 3.21 12.89 11.90
N VAL A 787 3.68 12.55 13.08
CA VAL A 787 4.72 11.54 13.34
C VAL A 787 4.08 10.35 14.01
N ILE A 788 4.31 9.15 13.48
CA ILE A 788 3.71 7.92 13.98
C ILE A 788 4.78 7.13 14.74
N ALA A 789 4.54 6.93 16.03
CA ALA A 789 5.37 6.05 16.84
C ALA A 789 5.19 4.59 16.43
N GLY A 790 6.28 3.84 16.52
CA GLY A 790 6.23 2.40 16.31
C GLY A 790 5.70 1.64 17.52
N ASP A 791 5.19 0.44 17.29
CA ASP A 791 4.66 -0.42 18.34
C ASP A 791 5.74 -0.81 19.36
N PRO A 792 5.45 -0.75 20.66
CA PRO A 792 6.34 -1.28 21.68
C PRO A 792 6.43 -2.82 21.57
N ARG A 793 7.28 -3.42 22.40
CA ARG A 793 7.31 -4.89 22.52
C ARG A 793 5.91 -5.43 22.80
N ASN A 794 5.49 -6.41 21.99
CA ASN A 794 4.17 -7.02 22.12
C ASN A 794 4.20 -8.51 21.78
N VAL A 795 3.27 -9.24 22.37
CA VAL A 795 3.10 -10.68 22.18
C VAL A 795 1.82 -10.96 21.44
N ARG A 796 1.89 -11.91 20.51
CA ARG A 796 0.75 -12.46 19.76
C ARG A 796 0.77 -13.97 19.83
N ALA A 797 -0.39 -14.57 19.85
CA ALA A 797 -0.58 -16.01 19.82
C ALA A 797 -1.67 -16.41 18.84
N SER A 798 -1.53 -17.54 18.20
CA SER A 798 -2.60 -18.13 17.38
C SER A 798 -2.67 -19.63 17.54
N VAL A 799 -3.86 -20.16 17.38
CA VAL A 799 -4.13 -21.59 17.30
C VAL A 799 -4.96 -21.87 16.05
N THR A 800 -4.46 -22.74 15.20
CA THR A 800 -5.11 -23.16 13.96
C THR A 800 -5.46 -24.63 14.04
N TYR A 801 -6.71 -24.98 13.75
CA TYR A 801 -7.15 -26.35 13.49
C TYR A 801 -7.33 -26.54 11.99
N SER A 802 -6.73 -27.58 11.42
CA SER A 802 -6.81 -27.92 9.99
C SER A 802 -7.49 -29.28 9.81
N PHE A 803 -8.34 -29.43 8.80
CA PHE A 803 -9.12 -30.63 8.52
C PHE A 803 -9.34 -30.87 7.03
#